data_6c332f4c163e014704172ec2d4d95376
#
_entry.id   6c332f4c163e014704172ec2d4d95376
#
_cell.length_a   1.000
_cell.length_b   1.000
_cell.length_c   1.000
_cell.angle_alpha   90.00
_cell.angle_beta   90.00
_cell.angle_gamma   90.00
#
_symmetry.space_group_name_H-M   'P 1'
#
loop_
_entity.id
_entity.type
_entity.pdbx_description
1 polymer ?
#
loop_
_entity_poly.entity_id
_entity_poly.type
_entity_poly.pdbx_seq_one_letter_code
_entity_poly.pdbx_strand_id
1 'polypeptide(L)'
;MKRLLLVFCLLSCVIMAEAQTNDKNDGHIQAKDSIPKDSTALSKVHAIGEVVVTARVSKGPVTASVIGRDAMKHLQPNSLADLMELLPGGYAKDPNMGEANTMSIRETGTMGAYGSTTKNNNFSISSLGTQFVVDGVPISTDANMQYSPLSDTQSSTSSSSVENSRNITNRGVDMRSISTDDIESVEVVRGIPSVEYGNLTSGLINIKKIRRAIPLTARFKADGYSKLFSIGKGLRLDGEGNSILNMDLGYMDSKIDPTDNFENYKRVTGSLRYTYRNEKSEGHTWQWNSAFDYSGSFDDSKSDPDVNFGKVSEYKSSYTRLALINNVYLRMPKSWLREVEINSSLSLQLDRLHQRQLVAPQRYGIVPVSWSDGENVAQAVFTEYESDYLCDGKPFTAFVKAKAVMGFSALNTFSTVKVGANWDIAKNFGRGQVYDMTRPLSLSGWSSRPRKYSDIPALQNFSVFAEELLKWSWAKSRFELMAGVRLNTLPGLSRRYDMSGKVYADPRGNLAWHFPKVFMAGKPLAMSLNVGYGITTKMPTLNYLYPDKDYSNFICLSYYDTQNPVENSKFVVHTYVQDPTNYALKPARNNKWEIRLDMDWNDNRLSVDYFREKMTSGFRYSNIYDVYTYHRYDASQMVAGMDYTTLPYEDRQVLDGYQQVSNGSKLVKQGIELAFTSQRIRCLRTRVNVTGAWFRTEYLNSQPMFESVSAVIDNQPVREKYVGLYDWNEGRQNDRLNTNVTFDTQIPEWKLIFTTSVQCMWLVRTKLMWKNGTPRAYLSAEDGELHDYTADSANDPYLMQLVKSYNDDSFKPFTVPMSMIVNLKVTKEIGKYMRLSFFANKILDYLPDYTANGRVIRRNASPYFGVEAGFTI
;
A
#
# COMPACT_ATOMS: atom_id res chain seq x y z
N MET A 1 -31.45 20.82 -6.28
CA MET A 1 -30.82 22.14 -6.52
C MET A 1 -31.29 23.25 -5.59
N LYS A 2 -32.58 23.52 -5.38
CA LYS A 2 -33.03 24.61 -4.46
C LYS A 2 -32.63 24.43 -2.98
N ARG A 3 -32.51 23.23 -2.45
CA ARG A 3 -32.07 22.97 -1.07
C ARG A 3 -30.54 23.00 -0.87
N LEU A 4 -29.76 22.79 -1.92
CA LEU A 4 -28.29 22.93 -1.89
C LEU A 4 -27.84 24.38 -1.88
N LEU A 5 -28.59 25.27 -2.58
CA LEU A 5 -28.34 26.71 -2.54
C LEU A 5 -28.59 27.31 -1.15
N LEU A 6 -29.50 26.74 -0.36
CA LEU A 6 -29.79 27.23 1.00
C LEU A 6 -28.63 26.97 1.97
N VAL A 7 -27.94 25.83 1.83
CA VAL A 7 -26.76 25.50 2.65
C VAL A 7 -25.56 26.39 2.28
N PHE A 8 -25.41 26.71 0.98
CA PHE A 8 -24.34 27.61 0.52
C PHE A 8 -24.62 29.08 0.89
N CYS A 9 -25.91 29.51 0.89
CA CYS A 9 -26.30 30.85 1.36
C CYS A 9 -26.17 30.96 2.88
N LEU A 10 -26.42 29.92 3.67
CA LEU A 10 -26.19 29.94 5.11
C LEU A 10 -24.70 30.04 5.46
N LEU A 11 -23.81 29.40 4.68
CA LEU A 11 -22.36 29.54 4.85
C LEU A 11 -21.86 30.95 4.46
N SER A 12 -22.41 31.56 3.43
CA SER A 12 -22.02 32.92 3.02
C SER A 12 -22.58 34.02 3.95
N CYS A 13 -23.75 33.82 4.59
CA CYS A 13 -24.28 34.74 5.60
C CYS A 13 -23.49 34.73 6.91
N VAL A 14 -22.89 33.60 7.30
CA VAL A 14 -22.04 33.53 8.50
C VAL A 14 -20.71 34.27 8.34
N ILE A 15 -20.24 34.43 7.10
CA ILE A 15 -18.98 35.15 6.80
C ILE A 15 -19.20 36.68 6.78
N MET A 16 -20.40 37.15 6.53
CA MET A 16 -20.74 38.60 6.45
C MET A 16 -21.26 39.23 7.74
N ALA A 17 -21.62 38.48 8.77
CA ALA A 17 -22.27 39.00 9.99
C ALA A 17 -21.27 39.50 11.07
N GLU A 18 -19.94 39.37 10.90
CA GLU A 18 -18.95 39.83 11.90
C GLU A 18 -18.27 41.18 11.55
N ALA A 19 -18.77 41.94 10.58
CA ALA A 19 -18.11 43.17 10.18
C ALA A 19 -18.55 44.44 10.98
N GLN A 20 -19.41 44.29 11.97
CA GLN A 20 -19.85 45.45 12.80
C GLN A 20 -19.98 45.08 14.27
N THR A 21 -18.95 45.33 15.05
CA THR A 21 -19.03 45.95 16.38
C THR A 21 -17.61 46.36 16.84
N ASN A 22 -17.41 47.66 16.90
CA ASN A 22 -16.30 48.31 17.63
C ASN A 22 -16.56 48.24 19.14
N ASP A 23 -15.55 48.06 19.99
CA ASP A 23 -14.98 49.12 20.82
C ASP A 23 -13.86 48.61 21.76
N LYS A 24 -12.78 49.38 21.71
CA LYS A 24 -11.77 49.75 22.71
C LYS A 24 -11.45 48.86 23.93
N ASN A 25 -10.19 48.41 24.06
CA ASN A 25 -9.32 48.92 25.13
C ASN A 25 -7.83 48.54 24.90
N ASP A 26 -6.99 49.54 25.19
CA ASP A 26 -5.55 49.54 25.15
C ASP A 26 -4.90 48.62 26.21
N GLY A 27 -3.76 48.00 25.87
CA GLY A 27 -2.88 47.34 26.82
C GLY A 27 -1.58 46.88 26.18
N HIS A 28 -0.54 47.71 26.24
CA HIS A 28 0.81 47.38 25.87
C HIS A 28 1.34 46.13 26.58
N ILE A 29 1.85 45.14 25.84
CA ILE A 29 2.85 44.19 26.35
C ILE A 29 3.88 43.92 25.27
N GLN A 30 5.14 44.22 25.60
CA GLN A 30 6.33 43.95 24.80
C GLN A 30 6.55 42.47 24.57
N ALA A 31 6.86 42.09 23.35
CA ALA A 31 7.31 40.74 23.01
C ALA A 31 8.78 40.55 23.40
N LYS A 32 9.06 39.63 24.30
CA LYS A 32 10.37 39.01 24.51
C LYS A 32 10.34 37.62 23.91
N ASP A 33 11.15 37.40 22.89
CA ASP A 33 11.45 36.07 22.37
C ASP A 33 12.17 35.24 23.45
N SER A 34 11.52 34.22 23.95
CA SER A 34 12.15 33.17 24.74
C SER A 34 11.65 31.80 24.27
N ILE A 35 12.61 30.97 23.86
CA ILE A 35 12.44 29.54 23.58
C ILE A 35 11.82 28.87 24.82
N PRO A 36 10.75 28.08 24.71
CA PRO A 36 10.20 27.39 25.88
C PRO A 36 11.14 26.25 26.31
N LYS A 37 11.71 26.39 27.52
CA LYS A 37 12.17 25.26 28.31
C LYS A 37 10.97 24.54 28.85
N ASP A 38 10.70 23.33 28.38
CA ASP A 38 9.62 22.48 28.89
C ASP A 38 10.18 21.27 29.62
N SER A 39 10.29 21.42 30.92
CA SER A 39 10.29 20.29 31.82
C SER A 39 9.86 20.81 33.19
N THR A 40 8.67 20.48 33.61
CA THR A 40 8.01 20.61 34.91
C THR A 40 6.69 21.39 34.85
N ALA A 41 5.64 20.68 34.54
CA ALA A 41 4.28 21.09 34.94
C ALA A 41 3.36 19.87 35.07
N LEU A 42 3.61 19.09 36.13
CA LEU A 42 2.60 18.21 36.72
C LEU A 42 1.93 19.02 37.82
N SER A 43 1.04 19.93 37.51
CA SER A 43 -0.08 20.40 38.30
C SER A 43 -0.64 21.71 37.73
N LYS A 44 -1.52 21.62 36.74
CA LYS A 44 -2.53 22.67 36.53
C LYS A 44 -3.79 21.99 35.99
N VAL A 45 -4.90 22.34 36.63
CA VAL A 45 -6.27 22.01 36.29
C VAL A 45 -6.40 21.90 34.76
N HIS A 46 -6.71 20.73 34.27
CA HIS A 46 -7.04 20.52 32.86
C HIS A 46 -8.35 21.22 32.56
N ALA A 47 -8.28 22.50 32.22
CA ALA A 47 -9.22 23.01 31.23
C ALA A 47 -9.09 22.09 30.01
N ILE A 48 -10.20 21.64 29.43
CA ILE A 48 -10.19 20.85 28.18
C ILE A 48 -9.35 21.66 27.21
N GLY A 49 -8.09 21.26 27.01
CA GLY A 49 -7.21 21.85 26.02
C GLY A 49 -7.87 21.67 24.66
N GLU A 50 -7.65 22.61 23.74
CA GLU A 50 -8.21 22.52 22.41
C GLU A 50 -7.84 21.19 21.73
N VAL A 51 -8.81 20.28 21.61
CA VAL A 51 -8.61 18.96 21.03
C VAL A 51 -8.56 19.12 19.51
N VAL A 52 -7.46 18.69 18.88
CA VAL A 52 -7.30 18.70 17.42
C VAL A 52 -7.73 17.37 16.87
N VAL A 53 -8.81 17.37 16.12
CA VAL A 53 -9.54 16.17 15.64
C VAL A 53 -9.07 15.72 14.25
N THR A 54 -8.23 16.50 13.58
CA THR A 54 -7.86 16.30 12.18
C THR A 54 -6.33 16.25 11.98
N ALA A 55 -5.89 15.80 10.79
CA ALA A 55 -4.50 15.92 10.37
C ALA A 55 -4.13 17.39 10.15
N ARG A 56 -2.92 17.78 10.57
CA ARG A 56 -2.37 19.12 10.33
C ARG A 56 -1.38 19.07 9.19
N VAL A 57 -1.48 20.00 8.24
CA VAL A 57 -0.47 20.18 7.20
C VAL A 57 0.81 20.75 7.82
N SER A 58 1.95 20.18 7.47
CA SER A 58 3.27 20.64 7.92
C SER A 58 3.59 22.03 7.39
N LYS A 59 4.22 22.89 8.21
CA LYS A 59 4.63 24.26 7.82
C LYS A 59 6.00 24.32 7.11
N GLY A 60 6.70 23.20 6.98
CA GLY A 60 8.02 23.14 6.32
C GLY A 60 7.93 23.08 4.79
N PRO A 61 9.10 23.05 4.11
CA PRO A 61 9.14 22.98 2.64
C PRO A 61 8.59 21.68 2.07
N VAL A 62 8.43 20.63 2.89
CA VAL A 62 7.91 19.32 2.48
C VAL A 62 6.39 19.24 2.69
N THR A 63 5.67 18.74 1.70
CA THR A 63 4.22 18.51 1.82
C THR A 63 3.94 17.24 2.61
N ALA A 64 3.56 17.42 3.88
CA ALA A 64 3.24 16.34 4.80
C ALA A 64 2.00 16.67 5.63
N SER A 65 1.31 15.63 6.10
CA SER A 65 0.21 15.71 7.08
C SER A 65 0.62 15.00 8.36
N VAL A 66 0.44 15.66 9.50
CA VAL A 66 0.74 15.10 10.82
C VAL A 66 -0.55 14.82 11.57
N ILE A 67 -0.72 13.56 11.98
CA ILE A 67 -1.84 13.07 12.79
C ILE A 67 -1.31 12.83 14.19
N GLY A 68 -1.73 13.66 15.14
CA GLY A 68 -1.33 13.54 16.54
C GLY A 68 -2.20 12.58 17.34
N ARG A 69 -1.78 12.26 18.56
CA ARG A 69 -2.46 11.35 19.45
C ARG A 69 -3.92 11.74 19.76
N ASP A 70 -4.21 13.03 19.87
CA ASP A 70 -5.57 13.49 20.15
C ASP A 70 -6.50 13.24 18.97
N ALA A 71 -6.04 13.45 17.72
CA ALA A 71 -6.80 13.09 16.53
C ALA A 71 -7.05 11.58 16.46
N MET A 72 -6.04 10.76 16.79
CA MET A 72 -6.21 9.29 16.84
C MET A 72 -7.20 8.85 17.91
N LYS A 73 -7.12 9.40 19.13
CA LYS A 73 -8.09 9.12 20.19
C LYS A 73 -9.52 9.52 19.82
N HIS A 74 -9.63 10.55 18.98
CA HIS A 74 -10.92 11.06 18.55
C HIS A 74 -11.51 10.25 17.39
N LEU A 75 -10.65 9.79 16.46
CA LEU A 75 -11.04 8.94 15.35
C LEU A 75 -11.44 7.53 15.82
N GLN A 76 -10.81 7.02 16.90
CA GLN A 76 -11.00 5.66 17.44
C GLN A 76 -10.69 4.56 16.41
N PRO A 77 -9.52 4.58 15.81
CA PRO A 77 -9.18 3.66 14.74
C PRO A 77 -9.04 2.21 15.25
N ASN A 78 -9.34 1.25 14.40
CA ASN A 78 -9.04 -0.16 14.60
C ASN A 78 -7.60 -0.49 14.19
N SER A 79 -7.10 0.22 13.18
CA SER A 79 -5.75 0.06 12.64
C SER A 79 -5.20 1.38 12.07
N LEU A 80 -3.94 1.36 11.65
CA LEU A 80 -3.34 2.51 10.95
C LEU A 80 -4.10 2.92 9.68
N ALA A 81 -4.79 1.98 9.04
CA ALA A 81 -5.54 2.23 7.83
C ALA A 81 -6.63 3.30 7.99
N ASP A 82 -7.30 3.31 9.16
CA ASP A 82 -8.39 4.23 9.43
C ASP A 82 -7.92 5.69 9.53
N LEU A 83 -6.62 5.90 9.88
CA LEU A 83 -6.05 7.25 9.94
C LEU A 83 -5.98 7.93 8.57
N MET A 84 -6.00 7.15 7.50
CA MET A 84 -5.84 7.66 6.14
C MET A 84 -7.07 8.45 5.67
N GLU A 85 -8.21 8.29 6.32
CA GLU A 85 -9.41 9.11 6.05
C GLU A 85 -9.23 10.58 6.38
N LEU A 86 -8.31 10.91 7.31
CA LEU A 86 -8.00 12.29 7.71
C LEU A 86 -7.16 13.04 6.69
N LEU A 87 -6.61 12.38 5.70
CA LEU A 87 -5.78 12.98 4.66
C LEU A 87 -6.65 13.64 3.57
N PRO A 88 -6.15 14.69 2.87
CA PRO A 88 -6.79 15.16 1.65
C PRO A 88 -6.98 14.02 0.64
N GLY A 89 -8.19 13.87 0.13
CA GLY A 89 -8.55 12.74 -0.74
C GLY A 89 -8.83 11.41 -0.02
N GLY A 90 -8.64 11.34 1.30
CA GLY A 90 -9.09 10.21 2.11
C GLY A 90 -10.61 10.14 2.20
N TYR A 91 -11.14 8.99 2.55
CA TYR A 91 -12.55 8.78 2.87
C TYR A 91 -12.70 7.59 3.83
N ALA A 92 -13.71 7.65 4.70
CA ALA A 92 -14.01 6.55 5.60
C ALA A 92 -14.50 5.34 4.80
N LYS A 93 -13.95 4.20 5.14
CA LYS A 93 -14.37 2.90 4.64
C LYS A 93 -15.05 2.13 5.76
N ASP A 94 -15.87 1.16 5.38
CA ASP A 94 -16.31 0.17 6.35
C ASP A 94 -15.10 -0.56 6.95
N PRO A 95 -15.15 -0.88 8.24
CA PRO A 95 -14.06 -1.57 8.91
C PRO A 95 -13.95 -3.01 8.43
N ASN A 96 -13.51 -3.19 7.18
CA ASN A 96 -13.25 -4.50 6.60
C ASN A 96 -11.80 -4.91 6.90
N MET A 97 -11.63 -5.86 7.82
CA MET A 97 -10.34 -6.47 8.15
C MET A 97 -10.07 -7.77 7.38
N GLY A 98 -11.00 -8.23 6.55
CA GLY A 98 -10.83 -9.45 5.73
C GLY A 98 -9.96 -9.25 4.49
N GLU A 99 -9.69 -8.00 4.12
CA GLU A 99 -8.82 -7.69 2.98
C GLU A 99 -7.54 -7.00 3.43
N ALA A 100 -6.40 -7.35 2.81
CA ALA A 100 -5.15 -6.65 3.02
C ALA A 100 -5.29 -5.16 2.69
N ASN A 101 -4.89 -4.28 3.61
CA ASN A 101 -5.03 -2.85 3.46
C ASN A 101 -3.66 -2.19 3.26
N THR A 102 -3.32 -1.95 2.01
CA THR A 102 -2.06 -1.31 1.62
C THR A 102 -2.30 0.13 1.18
N MET A 103 -1.28 0.99 1.29
CA MET A 103 -1.40 2.43 1.04
C MET A 103 -0.78 2.84 -0.28
N SER A 104 -1.62 3.36 -1.19
CA SER A 104 -1.18 4.12 -2.38
C SER A 104 -1.46 5.61 -2.15
N ILE A 105 -0.40 6.42 -2.16
CA ILE A 105 -0.51 7.87 -1.91
C ILE A 105 -0.82 8.61 -3.22
N ARG A 106 -1.79 9.57 -3.17
CA ARG A 106 -2.18 10.42 -4.31
C ARG A 106 -2.59 9.62 -5.55
N GLU A 107 -3.34 8.53 -5.36
CA GLU A 107 -3.74 7.61 -6.42
C GLU A 107 -5.22 7.29 -6.35
N THR A 108 -5.85 7.08 -7.50
CA THR A 108 -7.25 6.69 -7.60
C THR A 108 -7.41 5.56 -8.61
N GLY A 109 -8.37 4.65 -8.37
CA GLY A 109 -8.66 3.50 -9.24
C GLY A 109 -8.04 2.17 -8.79
N THR A 110 -7.10 2.15 -7.83
CA THR A 110 -6.55 0.90 -7.25
C THR A 110 -7.48 0.29 -6.21
N MET A 111 -8.34 1.12 -5.64
CA MET A 111 -9.35 0.64 -4.71
C MET A 111 -10.65 0.59 -5.47
N GLY A 112 -11.22 -0.60 -5.55
CA GLY A 112 -12.45 -0.81 -6.25
C GLY A 112 -13.48 0.29 -6.00
N ALA A 113 -13.53 1.25 -6.89
CA ALA A 113 -14.71 2.05 -7.04
C ALA A 113 -15.81 1.06 -7.38
N TYR A 114 -16.55 0.64 -6.34
CA TYR A 114 -17.75 -0.19 -6.49
C TYR A 114 -17.56 -1.45 -7.38
N GLY A 115 -16.86 -2.47 -6.84
CA GLY A 115 -16.86 -3.82 -7.41
C GLY A 115 -15.82 -4.13 -8.49
N SER A 116 -14.93 -3.20 -8.85
CA SER A 116 -13.78 -3.52 -9.69
C SER A 116 -12.58 -3.90 -8.81
N THR A 117 -12.47 -5.17 -8.50
CA THR A 117 -11.33 -5.78 -7.82
C THR A 117 -10.14 -5.96 -8.77
N THR A 118 -9.75 -4.93 -9.51
CA THR A 118 -8.46 -4.97 -10.21
C THR A 118 -7.33 -4.83 -9.17
N LYS A 119 -7.19 -5.86 -8.35
CA LYS A 119 -6.06 -6.08 -7.43
C LYS A 119 -4.78 -6.44 -8.17
N ASN A 120 -4.75 -6.24 -9.46
CA ASN A 120 -3.67 -6.64 -10.32
C ASN A 120 -2.50 -5.66 -10.15
N ASN A 121 -1.43 -6.10 -9.48
CA ASN A 121 -0.17 -5.36 -9.33
C ASN A 121 0.48 -4.98 -10.68
N ASN A 122 -0.05 -5.48 -11.79
CA ASN A 122 0.46 -5.17 -13.13
C ASN A 122 0.33 -3.70 -13.52
N PHE A 123 -0.56 -2.93 -12.88
CA PHE A 123 -0.79 -1.54 -13.26
C PHE A 123 -0.08 -0.54 -12.37
N SER A 124 0.17 -0.86 -11.10
CA SER A 124 0.76 0.08 -10.16
C SER A 124 1.54 -0.61 -9.05
N ILE A 125 2.72 -0.09 -8.77
CA ILE A 125 3.55 -0.45 -7.61
C ILE A 125 3.53 0.63 -6.52
N SER A 126 2.54 1.53 -6.51
CA SER A 126 2.52 2.67 -5.58
C SER A 126 2.45 2.23 -4.11
N SER A 127 1.72 1.17 -3.79
CA SER A 127 1.67 0.63 -2.43
C SER A 127 2.99 0.00 -2.00
N LEU A 128 3.67 -0.75 -2.88
CA LEU A 128 5.03 -1.24 -2.67
C LEU A 128 6.04 -0.09 -2.54
N GLY A 129 5.83 1.00 -3.28
CA GLY A 129 6.61 2.22 -3.25
C GLY A 129 6.29 3.16 -2.10
N THR A 130 5.35 2.83 -1.20
CA THR A 130 5.07 3.58 0.02
C THR A 130 5.92 3.01 1.17
N GLN A 131 6.85 3.81 1.68
CA GLN A 131 7.73 3.39 2.78
C GLN A 131 7.08 3.68 4.13
N PHE A 132 7.09 2.69 5.02
CA PHE A 132 6.70 2.82 6.42
C PHE A 132 7.95 2.83 7.29
N VAL A 133 8.04 3.82 8.16
CA VAL A 133 9.17 4.00 9.10
C VAL A 133 8.61 4.08 10.51
N VAL A 134 9.14 3.27 11.43
CA VAL A 134 8.80 3.28 12.86
C VAL A 134 10.01 3.68 13.65
N ASP A 135 9.93 4.80 14.36
CA ASP A 135 11.04 5.35 15.16
C ASP A 135 12.37 5.41 14.38
N GLY A 136 12.35 5.85 13.12
CA GLY A 136 13.53 6.01 12.27
C GLY A 136 14.00 4.77 11.50
N VAL A 137 13.31 3.63 11.66
CA VAL A 137 13.66 2.35 11.02
C VAL A 137 12.57 1.91 10.05
N PRO A 138 12.89 1.52 8.80
CA PRO A 138 11.89 1.08 7.84
C PRO A 138 11.33 -0.31 8.17
N ILE A 139 10.04 -0.51 7.85
CA ILE A 139 9.44 -1.84 7.75
C ILE A 139 9.69 -2.33 6.32
N SER A 140 10.55 -3.31 6.15
CA SER A 140 10.83 -3.92 4.84
C SER A 140 9.89 -5.09 4.57
N THR A 141 9.39 -5.15 3.34
CA THR A 141 8.61 -6.27 2.78
C THR A 141 9.33 -6.93 1.59
N ASP A 142 10.59 -6.59 1.37
CA ASP A 142 11.36 -7.02 0.19
C ASP A 142 11.64 -8.54 0.17
N ALA A 143 11.56 -9.21 1.34
CA ALA A 143 11.71 -10.67 1.47
C ALA A 143 10.38 -11.43 1.65
N ASN A 144 9.22 -10.75 1.56
CA ASN A 144 7.92 -11.40 1.71
C ASN A 144 7.58 -12.19 0.43
N MET A 145 7.33 -13.49 0.60
CA MET A 145 7.05 -14.43 -0.49
C MET A 145 5.87 -15.35 -0.16
N GLN A 146 4.99 -14.94 0.76
CA GLN A 146 3.81 -15.70 1.14
C GLN A 146 2.71 -15.53 0.08
N TYR A 147 2.63 -16.44 -0.86
CA TYR A 147 1.59 -16.48 -1.90
C TYR A 147 1.20 -17.91 -2.26
N SER A 148 -0.02 -18.08 -2.75
CA SER A 148 -0.47 -19.34 -3.34
C SER A 148 -0.20 -19.32 -4.85
N PRO A 149 0.28 -20.41 -5.45
CA PRO A 149 0.42 -20.52 -6.90
C PRO A 149 -0.86 -20.24 -7.69
N LEU A 150 -2.03 -20.50 -7.08
CA LEU A 150 -3.32 -20.18 -7.68
C LEU A 150 -3.61 -18.67 -7.76
N SER A 151 -2.97 -17.85 -6.92
CA SER A 151 -3.16 -16.39 -6.95
C SER A 151 -2.36 -15.70 -8.05
N ASP A 152 -1.33 -16.36 -8.58
CA ASP A 152 -0.44 -15.82 -9.60
C ASP A 152 -0.93 -16.12 -11.03
N THR A 153 -1.74 -17.16 -11.20
CA THR A 153 -2.34 -17.45 -12.50
C THR A 153 -3.37 -16.37 -12.81
N GLN A 154 -3.13 -15.59 -13.86
CA GLN A 154 -4.10 -14.62 -14.40
C GLN A 154 -5.37 -15.29 -14.99
N SER A 155 -5.47 -16.58 -14.91
CA SER A 155 -6.66 -17.32 -15.26
C SER A 155 -7.74 -17.06 -14.21
N SER A 156 -8.52 -16.05 -14.49
CA SER A 156 -9.49 -15.35 -13.66
C SER A 156 -10.70 -16.17 -13.23
N THR A 157 -10.73 -17.47 -13.41
CA THR A 157 -11.95 -18.26 -13.23
C THR A 157 -11.96 -19.17 -12.01
N SER A 158 -10.86 -19.34 -11.28
CA SER A 158 -10.81 -20.28 -10.15
C SER A 158 -9.99 -19.86 -8.92
N SER A 159 -9.33 -18.69 -8.90
CA SER A 159 -8.75 -18.22 -7.66
C SER A 159 -9.83 -17.77 -6.71
N SER A 160 -9.89 -18.32 -5.51
CA SER A 160 -10.83 -17.87 -4.49
C SER A 160 -10.63 -16.37 -4.26
N SER A 161 -11.73 -15.63 -4.16
CA SER A 161 -11.70 -14.19 -3.88
C SER A 161 -10.92 -13.88 -2.59
N VAL A 162 -10.87 -14.83 -1.67
CA VAL A 162 -10.18 -14.77 -0.38
C VAL A 162 -8.67 -14.68 -0.54
N GLU A 163 -8.04 -15.53 -1.37
CA GLU A 163 -6.59 -15.53 -1.58
C GLU A 163 -6.09 -14.23 -2.19
N ASN A 164 -6.77 -13.77 -3.25
CA ASN A 164 -6.43 -12.51 -3.91
C ASN A 164 -6.60 -11.30 -3.00
N SER A 165 -7.58 -11.34 -2.09
CA SER A 165 -7.85 -10.23 -1.18
C SER A 165 -6.82 -10.12 -0.06
N ARG A 166 -6.18 -11.23 0.31
CA ARG A 166 -5.24 -11.31 1.46
C ARG A 166 -3.77 -11.35 1.06
N ASN A 167 -3.45 -11.63 -0.20
CA ASN A 167 -2.08 -11.64 -0.69
C ASN A 167 -1.43 -10.25 -0.62
N ILE A 168 -0.29 -10.14 0.07
CA ILE A 168 0.49 -8.92 0.24
C ILE A 168 1.85 -8.95 -0.48
N THR A 169 2.19 -10.03 -1.17
CA THR A 169 3.45 -10.15 -1.90
C THR A 169 3.56 -9.07 -2.96
N ASN A 170 4.66 -8.32 -2.96
CA ASN A 170 4.90 -7.14 -3.80
C ASN A 170 3.85 -6.00 -3.68
N ARG A 171 3.02 -6.00 -2.63
CA ARG A 171 1.99 -4.96 -2.39
C ARG A 171 2.34 -3.97 -1.28
N GLY A 172 3.48 -4.15 -0.61
CA GLY A 172 3.93 -3.30 0.49
C GLY A 172 3.40 -3.74 1.85
N VAL A 173 3.27 -2.78 2.77
CA VAL A 173 2.91 -3.06 4.18
C VAL A 173 1.39 -3.13 4.33
N ASP A 174 0.90 -4.19 4.97
CA ASP A 174 -0.49 -4.30 5.38
C ASP A 174 -0.74 -3.52 6.68
N MET A 175 -1.46 -2.42 6.56
CA MET A 175 -1.76 -1.51 7.67
C MET A 175 -2.68 -2.12 8.73
N ARG A 176 -3.39 -3.23 8.45
CA ARG A 176 -4.19 -3.96 9.45
C ARG A 176 -3.33 -4.46 10.60
N SER A 177 -2.07 -4.83 10.32
CA SER A 177 -1.12 -5.36 11.31
C SER A 177 -0.60 -4.31 12.30
N ILE A 178 -0.81 -3.00 12.03
CA ILE A 178 -0.26 -1.91 12.83
C ILE A 178 -1.34 -1.34 13.75
N SER A 179 -1.17 -1.57 15.08
CA SER A 179 -2.00 -0.93 16.11
C SER A 179 -1.65 0.55 16.25
N THR A 180 -2.66 1.36 16.57
CA THR A 180 -2.52 2.80 16.82
C THR A 180 -2.41 3.16 18.30
N ASP A 181 -2.56 2.21 19.22
CA ASP A 181 -2.70 2.45 20.65
C ASP A 181 -1.42 3.00 21.30
N ASP A 182 -0.24 2.56 20.83
CA ASP A 182 1.08 2.96 21.30
C ASP A 182 1.74 4.06 20.43
N ILE A 183 0.97 4.67 19.50
CA ILE A 183 1.47 5.72 18.60
C ILE A 183 1.32 7.11 19.23
N GLU A 184 2.37 7.92 19.18
CA GLU A 184 2.34 9.34 19.56
C GLU A 184 1.93 10.22 18.38
N SER A 185 2.49 9.97 17.20
CA SER A 185 2.14 10.68 15.97
C SER A 185 2.46 9.90 14.71
N VAL A 186 1.71 10.17 13.65
CA VAL A 186 1.94 9.67 12.29
C VAL A 186 2.12 10.86 11.37
N GLU A 187 3.25 10.91 10.69
CA GLU A 187 3.52 11.88 9.63
C GLU A 187 3.43 11.19 8.28
N VAL A 188 2.55 11.66 7.42
CA VAL A 188 2.38 11.16 6.05
C VAL A 188 2.95 12.18 5.09
N VAL A 189 4.14 11.89 4.54
CA VAL A 189 4.80 12.71 3.52
C VAL A 189 4.27 12.29 2.16
N ARG A 190 3.48 13.16 1.57
CA ARG A 190 2.84 12.94 0.26
C ARG A 190 3.66 13.52 -0.89
N GLY A 191 4.39 14.59 -0.61
CA GLY A 191 5.26 15.27 -1.56
C GLY A 191 6.63 14.62 -1.73
N ILE A 192 7.68 15.45 -1.80
CA ILE A 192 9.06 15.04 -2.00
C ILE A 192 9.74 14.92 -0.64
N PRO A 193 10.02 13.69 -0.14
CA PRO A 193 10.64 13.48 1.17
C PRO A 193 12.12 13.85 1.17
N SER A 194 12.68 14.09 2.37
CA SER A 194 14.13 14.19 2.59
C SER A 194 14.89 13.02 1.94
N VAL A 195 16.09 13.26 1.44
CA VAL A 195 16.96 12.21 0.87
C VAL A 195 17.45 11.20 1.90
N GLU A 196 17.27 11.46 3.19
CA GLU A 196 17.46 10.50 4.28
C GLU A 196 16.65 9.21 4.06
N TYR A 197 15.45 9.35 3.43
CA TYR A 197 14.54 8.23 3.14
C TYR A 197 14.66 7.78 1.68
N GLY A 198 14.79 6.49 1.46
CA GLY A 198 14.97 5.89 0.13
C GLY A 198 14.17 4.61 -0.05
N ASN A 199 14.38 3.92 -1.18
CA ASN A 199 13.66 2.70 -1.57
C ASN A 199 12.13 2.91 -1.60
N LEU A 200 11.70 4.06 -2.16
CA LEU A 200 10.30 4.49 -2.25
C LEU A 200 10.02 5.22 -3.58
N THR A 201 8.80 5.14 -4.08
CA THR A 201 8.33 5.89 -5.26
C THR A 201 7.04 6.66 -5.00
N SER A 202 6.24 6.27 -4.01
CA SER A 202 4.94 6.89 -3.72
C SER A 202 5.06 7.95 -2.63
N GLY A 203 5.41 7.57 -1.41
CA GLY A 203 5.59 8.49 -0.29
C GLY A 203 6.09 7.79 0.96
N LEU A 204 6.00 8.49 2.10
CA LEU A 204 6.54 8.03 3.38
C LEU A 204 5.47 8.15 4.47
N ILE A 205 5.32 7.10 5.28
CA ILE A 205 4.55 7.10 6.51
C ILE A 205 5.51 6.91 7.67
N ASN A 206 5.75 7.99 8.42
CA ASN A 206 6.67 8.03 9.54
C ASN A 206 5.91 7.97 10.86
N ILE A 207 6.06 6.88 11.59
CA ILE A 207 5.34 6.56 12.83
C ILE A 207 6.28 6.78 14.00
N LYS A 208 5.88 7.64 14.92
CA LYS A 208 6.58 7.86 16.19
C LYS A 208 5.78 7.19 17.30
N LYS A 209 6.44 6.33 18.05
CA LYS A 209 5.84 5.61 19.17
C LYS A 209 6.00 6.39 20.47
N ILE A 210 5.15 6.12 21.46
CA ILE A 210 5.19 6.78 22.78
C ILE A 210 6.47 6.38 23.51
N ARG A 211 7.23 7.42 23.97
CA ARG A 211 8.48 7.25 24.70
C ARG A 211 8.56 8.19 25.92
N ARG A 212 7.45 8.40 26.59
CA ARG A 212 7.34 9.22 27.80
C ARG A 212 6.57 8.49 28.89
N ALA A 213 6.73 8.90 30.12
CA ALA A 213 5.90 8.39 31.20
C ALA A 213 4.43 8.72 30.93
N ILE A 214 3.59 7.72 31.01
CA ILE A 214 2.13 7.84 30.89
C ILE A 214 1.48 7.00 32.00
N PRO A 215 0.33 7.44 32.54
CA PRO A 215 -0.44 6.64 33.47
C PRO A 215 -0.90 5.32 32.82
N LEU A 216 -1.37 4.39 33.63
CA LEU A 216 -2.00 3.19 33.09
C LEU A 216 -3.22 3.60 32.25
N THR A 217 -3.21 3.21 30.99
CA THR A 217 -4.33 3.42 30.06
C THR A 217 -4.87 2.09 29.61
N ALA A 218 -6.18 1.95 29.60
CA ALA A 218 -6.87 0.80 29.01
C ALA A 218 -7.92 1.31 28.04
N ARG A 219 -8.10 0.62 26.92
CA ARG A 219 -9.09 0.95 25.90
C ARG A 219 -9.86 -0.29 25.52
N PHE A 220 -11.15 -0.17 25.49
CA PHE A 220 -12.07 -1.17 24.98
C PHE A 220 -12.96 -0.54 23.92
N LYS A 221 -13.05 -1.16 22.73
CA LYS A 221 -13.94 -0.74 21.66
C LYS A 221 -14.72 -1.96 21.17
N ALA A 222 -16.00 -1.75 20.89
CA ALA A 222 -16.84 -2.74 20.25
C ALA A 222 -17.77 -2.07 19.22
N ASP A 223 -17.84 -2.66 18.05
CA ASP A 223 -18.79 -2.31 16.99
C ASP A 223 -19.34 -3.57 16.34
N GLY A 224 -20.17 -3.42 15.29
CA GLY A 224 -20.78 -4.56 14.60
C GLY A 224 -19.76 -5.52 13.96
N TYR A 225 -18.54 -5.07 13.67
CA TYR A 225 -17.53 -5.82 12.93
C TYR A 225 -16.33 -6.22 13.79
N SER A 226 -16.03 -5.48 14.87
CA SER A 226 -14.80 -5.66 15.61
C SER A 226 -14.92 -5.46 17.11
N LYS A 227 -14.09 -6.19 17.86
CA LYS A 227 -13.84 -6.02 19.29
C LYS A 227 -12.34 -5.77 19.47
N LEU A 228 -11.98 -4.68 20.15
CA LEU A 228 -10.61 -4.28 20.40
C LEU A 228 -10.41 -4.02 21.89
N PHE A 229 -9.31 -4.53 22.41
CA PHE A 229 -8.82 -4.26 23.74
C PHE A 229 -7.35 -3.83 23.68
N SER A 230 -6.96 -2.81 24.42
CA SER A 230 -5.54 -2.46 24.60
C SER A 230 -5.28 -1.95 26.02
N ILE A 231 -4.06 -2.16 26.50
CA ILE A 231 -3.56 -1.68 27.77
C ILE A 231 -2.11 -1.20 27.59
N GLY A 232 -1.79 -0.05 28.17
CA GLY A 232 -0.45 0.54 28.08
C GLY A 232 -0.06 1.34 29.31
N LYS A 233 1.24 1.35 29.64
CA LYS A 233 1.80 2.13 30.76
C LYS A 233 3.22 2.58 30.44
N GLY A 234 3.57 3.80 30.86
CA GLY A 234 4.93 4.35 30.81
C GLY A 234 5.45 4.62 32.22
N LEU A 235 6.41 3.82 32.65
CA LEU A 235 7.02 3.90 33.98
C LEU A 235 8.31 4.73 33.96
N ARG A 236 8.49 5.60 34.94
CA ARG A 236 9.82 6.16 35.28
C ARG A 236 10.55 5.15 36.15
N LEU A 237 11.76 4.78 35.75
CA LEU A 237 12.57 3.79 36.48
C LEU A 237 13.54 4.44 37.47
N ASP A 238 13.78 5.75 37.31
CA ASP A 238 14.61 6.55 38.19
C ASP A 238 13.88 7.80 38.70
N GLY A 239 14.35 8.36 39.81
CA GLY A 239 13.77 9.56 40.42
C GLY A 239 13.94 10.84 39.56
N GLU A 240 14.95 10.89 38.69
CA GLU A 240 15.27 12.03 37.83
C GLU A 240 14.47 11.99 36.51
N GLY A 241 13.87 10.84 36.18
CA GLY A 241 13.10 10.67 34.94
C GLY A 241 13.95 10.49 33.68
N ASN A 242 15.23 10.16 33.85
CA ASN A 242 16.17 9.88 32.76
C ASN A 242 15.89 8.53 32.09
N SER A 243 15.31 7.59 32.86
CA SER A 243 15.01 6.22 32.41
C SER A 243 13.50 6.00 32.40
N ILE A 244 12.97 5.64 31.23
CA ILE A 244 11.53 5.39 31.03
C ILE A 244 11.34 4.04 30.35
N LEU A 245 10.39 3.25 30.87
CA LEU A 245 9.94 1.99 30.26
C LEU A 245 8.47 2.11 29.87
N ASN A 246 8.18 2.00 28.59
CA ASN A 246 6.82 1.91 28.06
C ASN A 246 6.50 0.43 27.72
N MET A 247 5.30 0.00 28.09
CA MET A 247 4.77 -1.33 27.83
C MET A 247 3.37 -1.19 27.27
N ASP A 248 3.09 -1.90 26.19
CA ASP A 248 1.79 -1.90 25.52
C ASP A 248 1.41 -3.32 25.09
N LEU A 249 0.13 -3.67 25.25
CA LEU A 249 -0.46 -4.91 24.79
C LEU A 249 -1.81 -4.62 24.14
N GLY A 250 -2.06 -5.17 22.96
CA GLY A 250 -3.30 -4.99 22.21
C GLY A 250 -3.82 -6.31 21.64
N TYR A 251 -5.13 -6.45 21.64
CA TYR A 251 -5.86 -7.55 21.02
C TYR A 251 -7.03 -7.01 20.21
N MET A 252 -7.23 -7.54 19.01
CA MET A 252 -8.39 -7.26 18.18
C MET A 252 -8.92 -8.56 17.56
N ASP A 253 -10.24 -8.69 17.57
CA ASP A 253 -10.99 -9.73 16.88
C ASP A 253 -11.98 -9.04 15.94
N SER A 254 -11.95 -9.38 14.65
CA SER A 254 -12.78 -8.76 13.64
C SER A 254 -13.32 -9.80 12.66
N LYS A 255 -14.53 -9.52 12.16
CA LYS A 255 -15.21 -10.30 11.13
C LYS A 255 -15.49 -9.44 9.92
N ILE A 256 -15.51 -10.02 8.73
CA ILE A 256 -15.93 -9.34 7.49
C ILE A 256 -17.44 -9.11 7.53
N ASP A 257 -18.17 -10.17 7.86
CA ASP A 257 -19.61 -10.17 8.08
C ASP A 257 -19.88 -10.58 9.54
N PRO A 258 -20.56 -9.77 10.35
CA PRO A 258 -20.90 -10.12 11.73
C PRO A 258 -21.71 -11.40 11.86
N THR A 259 -22.45 -11.78 10.82
CA THR A 259 -23.29 -13.00 10.79
C THR A 259 -22.51 -14.25 10.38
N ASP A 260 -21.36 -14.09 9.72
CA ASP A 260 -20.49 -15.18 9.32
C ASP A 260 -19.47 -15.51 10.42
N ASN A 261 -19.47 -16.77 10.88
CA ASN A 261 -18.53 -17.27 11.86
C ASN A 261 -17.29 -17.93 11.24
N PHE A 262 -17.27 -18.07 9.92
CA PHE A 262 -16.25 -18.82 9.21
C PHE A 262 -15.12 -17.94 8.63
N GLU A 263 -15.32 -16.61 8.62
CA GLU A 263 -14.29 -15.65 8.21
C GLU A 263 -13.91 -14.71 9.36
N ASN A 264 -12.67 -14.81 9.82
CA ASN A 264 -12.17 -14.06 10.97
C ASN A 264 -10.78 -13.46 10.71
N TYR A 265 -10.55 -12.29 11.30
CA TYR A 265 -9.22 -11.69 11.41
C TYR A 265 -8.92 -11.36 12.86
N LYS A 266 -7.78 -11.81 13.36
CA LYS A 266 -7.32 -11.51 14.73
C LYS A 266 -5.97 -10.83 14.68
N ARG A 267 -5.75 -9.85 15.56
CA ARG A 267 -4.47 -9.20 15.76
C ARG A 267 -4.07 -9.19 17.22
N VAL A 268 -2.83 -9.56 17.48
CA VAL A 268 -2.17 -9.42 18.79
C VAL A 268 -0.94 -8.55 18.63
N THR A 269 -0.82 -7.52 19.45
CA THR A 269 0.36 -6.65 19.46
C THR A 269 0.91 -6.52 20.86
N GLY A 270 2.24 -6.44 20.98
CA GLY A 270 2.92 -6.20 22.24
C GLY A 270 4.19 -5.40 22.02
N SER A 271 4.51 -4.49 22.91
CA SER A 271 5.75 -3.72 22.82
C SER A 271 6.36 -3.42 24.18
N LEU A 272 7.70 -3.44 24.21
CA LEU A 272 8.51 -2.97 25.33
C LEU A 272 9.46 -1.92 24.78
N ARG A 273 9.46 -0.70 25.34
CA ARG A 273 10.29 0.41 24.90
C ARG A 273 11.01 1.03 26.07
N TYR A 274 12.32 0.92 26.05
CA TYR A 274 13.20 1.57 27.00
C TYR A 274 13.79 2.83 26.38
N THR A 275 13.76 3.91 27.13
CA THR A 275 14.40 5.19 26.77
C THR A 275 15.26 5.63 27.92
N TYR A 276 16.55 5.85 27.64
CA TYR A 276 17.48 6.48 28.54
C TYR A 276 17.95 7.79 27.94
N ARG A 277 17.93 8.89 28.74
CA ARG A 277 18.38 10.21 28.35
C ARG A 277 19.24 10.80 29.44
N ASN A 278 20.44 11.18 29.08
CA ASN A 278 21.37 11.84 29.99
C ASN A 278 21.72 13.24 29.46
N GLU A 279 21.41 14.28 30.24
CA GLU A 279 21.77 15.65 29.92
C GLU A 279 23.01 16.04 30.74
N LYS A 280 24.16 16.28 30.07
CA LYS A 280 25.40 16.77 30.71
C LYS A 280 25.37 18.29 30.87
N SER A 281 26.17 18.81 31.81
CA SER A 281 26.23 20.24 32.21
C SER A 281 26.51 21.22 31.06
N GLU A 282 27.07 20.78 29.93
CA GLU A 282 27.38 21.61 28.77
C GLU A 282 26.24 21.63 27.71
N GLY A 283 25.07 21.07 28.02
CA GLY A 283 23.91 20.92 27.07
C GLY A 283 24.09 19.79 26.09
N HIS A 284 25.09 18.94 26.23
CA HIS A 284 25.19 17.71 25.44
C HIS A 284 24.20 16.70 25.97
N THR A 285 23.40 16.12 25.06
CA THR A 285 22.42 15.10 25.40
C THR A 285 22.81 13.79 24.72
N TRP A 286 22.96 12.73 25.51
CA TRP A 286 23.05 11.37 25.01
C TRP A 286 21.71 10.68 25.27
N GLN A 287 21.12 10.08 24.24
CA GLN A 287 19.85 9.37 24.35
C GLN A 287 19.98 8.00 23.67
N TRP A 288 19.58 6.98 24.39
CA TRP A 288 19.45 5.63 23.88
C TRP A 288 18.01 5.16 23.97
N ASN A 289 17.48 4.71 22.84
CA ASN A 289 16.15 4.13 22.73
C ASN A 289 16.28 2.67 22.26
N SER A 290 15.76 1.74 23.04
CA SER A 290 15.64 0.33 22.64
C SER A 290 14.16 -0.06 22.61
N ALA A 291 13.74 -0.86 21.64
CA ALA A 291 12.39 -1.35 21.57
C ALA A 291 12.35 -2.80 21.10
N PHE A 292 11.47 -3.58 21.72
CA PHE A 292 11.09 -4.91 21.27
C PHE A 292 9.60 -4.89 20.90
N ASP A 293 9.29 -5.12 19.63
CA ASP A 293 7.93 -5.10 19.11
C ASP A 293 7.52 -6.50 18.63
N TYR A 294 6.34 -6.91 19.03
CA TYR A 294 5.63 -8.10 18.57
C TYR A 294 4.35 -7.68 17.84
N SER A 295 4.12 -8.23 16.65
CA SER A 295 2.84 -8.09 15.94
C SER A 295 2.47 -9.42 15.29
N GLY A 296 1.32 -9.98 15.68
CA GLY A 296 0.75 -11.18 15.09
C GLY A 296 -0.60 -10.86 14.44
N SER A 297 -0.79 -11.28 13.20
CA SER A 297 -2.04 -11.20 12.44
C SER A 297 -2.42 -12.60 11.97
N PHE A 298 -3.69 -12.96 12.15
CA PHE A 298 -4.21 -14.28 11.84
C PHE A 298 -5.50 -14.12 11.03
N ASP A 299 -5.46 -14.53 9.79
CA ASP A 299 -6.60 -14.62 8.88
C ASP A 299 -7.06 -16.06 8.78
N ASP A 300 -8.34 -16.32 8.98
CA ASP A 300 -8.97 -17.64 8.87
C ASP A 300 -10.24 -17.52 8.04
N SER A 301 -10.37 -18.36 7.04
CA SER A 301 -11.57 -18.50 6.21
C SER A 301 -11.79 -19.95 5.87
N LYS A 302 -13.02 -20.42 6.06
CA LYS A 302 -13.44 -21.77 5.70
C LYS A 302 -14.88 -21.76 5.21
N SER A 303 -15.21 -22.70 4.34
CA SER A 303 -16.60 -22.91 3.94
C SER A 303 -17.43 -23.45 5.08
N ASP A 304 -18.71 -23.01 5.15
CA ASP A 304 -19.69 -23.55 6.08
C ASP A 304 -19.94 -25.05 5.76
N PRO A 305 -19.67 -25.98 6.70
CA PRO A 305 -19.86 -27.41 6.45
C PRO A 305 -21.29 -27.81 6.10
N ASP A 306 -22.28 -27.10 6.67
CA ASP A 306 -23.70 -27.40 6.48
C ASP A 306 -24.16 -27.02 5.05
N VAL A 307 -23.61 -25.94 4.50
CA VAL A 307 -23.90 -25.47 3.13
C VAL A 307 -23.03 -26.18 2.09
N ASN A 308 -21.79 -26.50 2.41
CA ASN A 308 -20.81 -27.10 1.51
C ASN A 308 -20.79 -28.63 1.53
N PHE A 309 -21.80 -29.28 2.11
CA PHE A 309 -21.94 -30.74 2.21
C PHE A 309 -20.67 -31.44 2.78
N GLY A 310 -20.01 -30.81 3.77
CA GLY A 310 -18.80 -31.32 4.38
C GLY A 310 -17.53 -31.28 3.52
N LYS A 311 -17.57 -30.67 2.33
CA LYS A 311 -16.38 -30.50 1.49
C LYS A 311 -15.39 -29.53 2.13
N VAL A 312 -14.14 -29.97 2.19
CA VAL A 312 -13.06 -29.14 2.77
C VAL A 312 -12.73 -27.98 1.84
N SER A 313 -12.80 -26.75 2.37
CA SER A 313 -12.26 -25.54 1.76
C SER A 313 -11.83 -24.61 2.89
N GLU A 314 -10.53 -24.59 3.18
CA GLU A 314 -9.95 -23.83 4.27
C GLU A 314 -8.77 -23.00 3.78
N TYR A 315 -8.72 -21.75 4.24
CA TYR A 315 -7.61 -20.83 4.05
C TYR A 315 -7.20 -20.25 5.40
N LYS A 316 -5.94 -20.41 5.80
CA LYS A 316 -5.36 -19.84 7.02
C LYS A 316 -4.09 -19.11 6.65
N SER A 317 -4.01 -17.84 7.02
CA SER A 317 -2.80 -17.05 6.87
C SER A 317 -2.38 -16.48 8.20
N SER A 318 -1.12 -16.63 8.57
CA SER A 318 -0.55 -16.02 9.76
C SER A 318 0.70 -15.22 9.41
N TYR A 319 0.77 -14.04 9.98
CA TYR A 319 1.89 -13.13 9.89
C TYR A 319 2.33 -12.76 11.31
N THR A 320 3.50 -13.21 11.71
CA THR A 320 4.06 -12.91 13.04
C THR A 320 5.41 -12.23 12.87
N ARG A 321 5.53 -11.00 13.38
CA ARG A 321 6.74 -10.20 13.30
C ARG A 321 7.29 -9.94 14.71
N LEU A 322 8.58 -10.21 14.89
CA LEU A 322 9.40 -9.82 16.04
C LEU A 322 10.42 -8.80 15.55
N ALA A 323 10.54 -7.66 16.20
CA ALA A 323 11.51 -6.64 15.83
C ALA A 323 12.22 -6.07 17.06
N LEU A 324 13.54 -6.00 16.97
CA LEU A 324 14.41 -5.32 17.92
C LEU A 324 14.92 -4.04 17.24
N ILE A 325 14.65 -2.88 17.85
CA ILE A 325 15.02 -1.57 17.33
C ILE A 325 15.91 -0.87 18.36
N ASN A 326 17.04 -0.33 17.91
CA ASN A 326 17.93 0.48 18.75
C ASN A 326 18.29 1.78 18.05
N ASN A 327 18.12 2.90 18.76
CA ASN A 327 18.47 4.22 18.26
C ASN A 327 19.33 4.93 19.30
N VAL A 328 20.47 5.45 18.86
CA VAL A 328 21.40 6.21 19.68
C VAL A 328 21.52 7.61 19.11
N TYR A 329 21.34 8.60 19.95
CA TYR A 329 21.47 10.02 19.59
C TYR A 329 22.49 10.71 20.50
N LEU A 330 23.43 11.39 19.87
CA LEU A 330 24.32 12.32 20.55
C LEU A 330 24.02 13.72 20.01
N ARG A 331 23.45 14.58 20.84
CA ARG A 331 23.11 15.96 20.50
C ARG A 331 24.04 16.93 21.15
N MET A 332 24.59 17.84 20.34
CA MET A 332 25.59 18.84 20.72
C MET A 332 25.15 20.23 20.19
N PRO A 333 24.11 20.84 20.77
CA PRO A 333 23.46 22.03 20.18
C PRO A 333 24.35 23.25 20.02
N LYS A 334 25.43 23.36 20.80
CA LYS A 334 26.41 24.47 20.75
C LYS A 334 27.57 24.21 19.78
N SER A 335 27.75 22.97 19.28
CA SER A 335 28.79 22.59 18.33
C SER A 335 28.35 22.79 16.87
N TRP A 336 29.33 22.92 15.96
CA TRP A 336 29.06 22.84 14.54
C TRP A 336 28.49 21.46 14.14
N LEU A 337 28.94 20.40 14.81
CA LEU A 337 28.33 19.06 14.75
C LEU A 337 27.16 19.00 15.75
N ARG A 338 25.94 19.16 15.25
CA ARG A 338 24.71 19.28 16.07
C ARG A 338 24.19 17.98 16.61
N GLU A 339 24.25 16.93 15.79
CA GLU A 339 23.69 15.61 16.13
C GLU A 339 24.43 14.50 15.37
N VAL A 340 24.70 13.42 16.09
CA VAL A 340 25.04 12.11 15.48
C VAL A 340 23.96 11.14 15.88
N GLU A 341 23.43 10.41 14.91
CA GLU A 341 22.34 9.45 15.08
C GLU A 341 22.73 8.11 14.45
N ILE A 342 22.53 7.03 15.21
CA ILE A 342 22.65 5.66 14.72
C ILE A 342 21.34 4.95 14.99
N ASN A 343 20.71 4.44 13.92
CA ASN A 343 19.51 3.62 14.01
C ASN A 343 19.85 2.21 13.52
N SER A 344 19.38 1.20 14.25
CA SER A 344 19.54 -0.19 13.85
C SER A 344 18.31 -1.00 14.18
N SER A 345 18.03 -2.01 13.36
CA SER A 345 17.00 -3.00 13.67
C SER A 345 17.32 -4.38 13.12
N LEU A 346 16.81 -5.37 13.84
CA LEU A 346 16.70 -6.76 13.40
C LEU A 346 15.24 -7.15 13.46
N SER A 347 14.71 -7.72 12.40
CA SER A 347 13.33 -8.20 12.37
C SER A 347 13.27 -9.61 11.79
N LEU A 348 12.58 -10.49 12.49
CA LEU A 348 12.24 -11.84 12.04
C LEU A 348 10.73 -11.93 11.87
N GLN A 349 10.29 -12.45 10.74
CA GLN A 349 8.90 -12.76 10.48
C GLN A 349 8.70 -14.28 10.37
N LEU A 350 7.53 -14.74 10.75
CA LEU A 350 7.06 -16.12 10.55
C LEU A 350 5.75 -15.99 9.76
N ASP A 351 5.84 -16.24 8.46
CA ASP A 351 4.73 -16.10 7.53
C ASP A 351 4.29 -17.48 7.08
N ARG A 352 3.06 -17.84 7.42
CA ARG A 352 2.49 -19.13 7.02
C ARG A 352 1.18 -18.91 6.29
N LEU A 353 1.07 -19.53 5.13
CA LEU A 353 -0.17 -19.69 4.39
C LEU A 353 -0.46 -21.19 4.31
N HIS A 354 -1.60 -21.60 4.84
CA HIS A 354 -2.07 -22.98 4.79
C HIS A 354 -3.42 -23.03 4.09
N GLN A 355 -3.50 -23.81 3.03
CA GLN A 355 -4.71 -23.94 2.24
C GLN A 355 -5.03 -25.41 2.06
N ARG A 356 -6.26 -25.81 2.37
CA ARG A 356 -6.79 -27.15 2.17
C ARG A 356 -8.07 -27.07 1.37
N GLN A 357 -8.18 -27.90 0.34
CA GLN A 357 -9.41 -27.96 -0.43
C GLN A 357 -9.63 -29.35 -1.03
N LEU A 358 -10.88 -29.72 -1.20
CA LEU A 358 -11.28 -30.89 -1.95
C LEU A 358 -11.16 -30.60 -3.45
N VAL A 359 -10.39 -31.44 -4.15
CA VAL A 359 -10.22 -31.40 -5.61
C VAL A 359 -10.85 -32.65 -6.20
N ALA A 360 -11.82 -32.47 -7.07
CA ALA A 360 -12.54 -33.57 -7.72
C ALA A 360 -12.35 -33.50 -9.24
N PRO A 361 -11.76 -34.51 -9.88
CA PRO A 361 -11.70 -34.59 -11.33
C PRO A 361 -13.12 -34.91 -11.89
N GLN A 362 -13.45 -34.34 -13.05
CA GLN A 362 -14.72 -34.68 -13.72
C GLN A 362 -14.74 -36.13 -14.22
N ARG A 363 -13.65 -36.62 -14.78
CA ARG A 363 -13.45 -37.97 -15.25
C ARG A 363 -12.07 -38.50 -14.85
N TYR A 364 -11.02 -37.74 -15.13
CA TYR A 364 -9.64 -37.92 -14.69
C TYR A 364 -8.90 -36.59 -14.74
N GLY A 365 -7.79 -36.52 -14.00
CA GLY A 365 -6.86 -35.40 -14.07
C GLY A 365 -5.46 -35.88 -14.47
N ILE A 366 -4.77 -35.10 -15.29
CA ILE A 366 -3.36 -35.35 -15.66
C ILE A 366 -2.51 -34.37 -14.85
N VAL A 367 -1.64 -34.88 -14.01
CA VAL A 367 -0.78 -34.08 -13.14
C VAL A 367 0.67 -34.26 -13.55
N PRO A 368 1.30 -33.26 -14.20
CA PRO A 368 2.72 -33.30 -14.53
C PRO A 368 3.57 -33.17 -13.26
N VAL A 369 4.52 -34.09 -13.04
CA VAL A 369 5.36 -34.13 -11.82
C VAL A 369 6.87 -34.00 -12.11
N SER A 370 7.26 -33.86 -13.38
CA SER A 370 8.67 -33.75 -13.75
C SER A 370 9.31 -32.43 -13.32
N TRP A 371 10.59 -32.47 -12.93
CA TRP A 371 11.43 -31.32 -12.63
C TRP A 371 12.40 -30.95 -13.77
N SER A 372 12.45 -31.74 -14.81
CA SER A 372 13.39 -31.60 -15.92
C SER A 372 12.69 -31.60 -17.25
N ASP A 373 13.35 -30.99 -18.24
CA ASP A 373 12.90 -31.05 -19.64
C ASP A 373 12.81 -32.50 -20.13
N GLY A 374 11.83 -32.73 -21.02
CA GLY A 374 11.64 -33.96 -21.73
C GLY A 374 10.29 -34.64 -21.49
N GLU A 375 10.10 -35.75 -22.22
CA GLU A 375 8.93 -36.59 -22.08
C GLU A 375 8.97 -37.41 -20.78
N ASN A 376 7.84 -37.47 -20.11
CA ASN A 376 7.69 -38.20 -18.86
C ASN A 376 6.23 -38.68 -18.68
N VAL A 377 6.06 -39.71 -17.89
CA VAL A 377 4.74 -40.22 -17.52
C VAL A 377 4.14 -39.33 -16.44
N ALA A 378 3.01 -38.70 -16.73
CA ALA A 378 2.30 -37.88 -15.77
C ALA A 378 1.51 -38.75 -14.76
N GLN A 379 1.31 -38.21 -13.57
CA GLN A 379 0.43 -38.84 -12.58
C GLN A 379 -1.03 -38.70 -13.01
N ALA A 380 -1.75 -39.83 -13.07
CA ALA A 380 -3.20 -39.82 -13.29
C ALA A 380 -3.96 -39.75 -11.95
N VAL A 381 -5.00 -38.94 -11.92
CA VAL A 381 -5.92 -38.81 -10.77
C VAL A 381 -7.32 -39.14 -11.23
N PHE A 382 -7.92 -40.19 -10.66
CA PHE A 382 -9.26 -40.69 -11.04
C PHE A 382 -10.32 -40.41 -9.96
N THR A 383 -9.93 -40.19 -8.74
CA THR A 383 -10.82 -39.97 -7.59
C THR A 383 -10.59 -38.58 -6.99
N GLU A 384 -11.55 -38.07 -6.26
CA GLU A 384 -11.39 -36.86 -5.47
C GLU A 384 -10.36 -37.07 -4.35
N TYR A 385 -9.67 -35.97 -3.99
CA TYR A 385 -8.68 -35.95 -2.93
C TYR A 385 -8.68 -34.63 -2.20
N GLU A 386 -8.26 -34.62 -0.94
CA GLU A 386 -7.91 -33.38 -0.24
C GLU A 386 -6.50 -32.97 -0.63
N SER A 387 -6.38 -31.75 -1.12
CA SER A 387 -5.10 -31.11 -1.35
C SER A 387 -4.70 -30.28 -0.14
N ASP A 388 -3.42 -30.36 0.24
CA ASP A 388 -2.83 -29.63 1.36
C ASP A 388 -1.62 -28.84 0.85
N TYR A 389 -1.69 -27.51 0.92
CA TYR A 389 -0.67 -26.59 0.50
C TYR A 389 -0.19 -25.74 1.67
N LEU A 390 1.09 -25.77 1.95
CA LEU A 390 1.74 -24.94 2.95
C LEU A 390 2.80 -24.06 2.31
N CYS A 391 2.71 -22.73 2.51
CA CYS A 391 3.79 -21.80 2.26
C CYS A 391 4.38 -21.36 3.61
N ASP A 392 5.63 -21.76 3.90
CA ASP A 392 6.35 -21.46 5.14
C ASP A 392 7.48 -20.47 4.86
N GLY A 393 7.19 -19.17 5.05
CA GLY A 393 8.13 -18.07 4.91
C GLY A 393 8.74 -17.68 6.26
N LYS A 394 10.03 -17.32 6.23
CA LYS A 394 10.77 -16.76 7.38
C LYS A 394 11.60 -15.56 6.92
N PRO A 395 10.95 -14.45 6.54
CA PRO A 395 11.64 -13.21 6.21
C PRO A 395 12.46 -12.71 7.40
N PHE A 396 13.72 -12.45 7.15
CA PHE A 396 14.65 -11.79 8.08
C PHE A 396 15.11 -10.49 7.45
N THR A 397 15.09 -9.40 8.20
CA THR A 397 15.61 -8.11 7.76
C THR A 397 16.51 -7.49 8.80
N ALA A 398 17.62 -6.93 8.35
CA ALA A 398 18.53 -6.15 9.17
C ALA A 398 18.71 -4.77 8.54
N PHE A 399 18.74 -3.73 9.37
CA PHE A 399 18.88 -2.35 8.94
C PHE A 399 19.85 -1.63 9.87
N VAL A 400 20.77 -0.84 9.29
CA VAL A 400 21.63 0.09 10.01
C VAL A 400 21.70 1.40 9.24
N LYS A 401 21.51 2.52 9.94
CA LYS A 401 21.71 3.89 9.43
C LYS A 401 22.58 4.67 10.38
N ALA A 402 23.58 5.36 9.84
CA ALA A 402 24.36 6.35 10.54
C ALA A 402 24.17 7.72 9.87
N LYS A 403 23.94 8.77 10.67
CA LYS A 403 23.69 10.14 10.21
C LYS A 403 24.42 11.14 11.11
N ALA A 404 25.03 12.15 10.48
CA ALA A 404 25.55 13.33 11.14
C ALA A 404 24.82 14.59 10.64
N VAL A 405 24.49 15.48 11.56
CA VAL A 405 23.85 16.77 11.29
C VAL A 405 24.79 17.89 11.73
N MET A 406 25.16 18.75 10.78
CA MET A 406 26.06 19.87 10.99
C MET A 406 25.29 21.18 10.83
N GLY A 407 25.60 22.18 11.65
CA GLY A 407 24.94 23.49 11.60
C GLY A 407 25.96 24.60 11.45
N PHE A 408 25.74 25.45 10.46
CA PHE A 408 26.57 26.62 10.18
C PHE A 408 25.71 27.87 10.11
N SER A 409 26.19 28.98 10.62
CA SER A 409 25.50 30.27 10.50
C SER A 409 26.52 31.33 10.03
N ALA A 410 26.15 32.08 8.98
CA ALA A 410 26.95 33.20 8.49
C ALA A 410 26.01 34.32 8.03
N LEU A 411 26.26 35.55 8.47
CA LEU A 411 25.41 36.71 8.16
C LEU A 411 23.93 36.42 8.45
N ASN A 412 23.06 36.52 7.48
CA ASN A 412 21.62 36.28 7.58
C ASN A 412 21.22 34.85 7.10
N THR A 413 22.18 33.93 7.00
CA THR A 413 21.95 32.57 6.53
C THR A 413 22.20 31.56 7.63
N PHE A 414 21.38 30.53 7.68
CA PHE A 414 21.56 29.36 8.54
C PHE A 414 21.51 28.11 7.67
N SER A 415 22.59 27.35 7.67
CA SER A 415 22.70 26.09 6.91
C SER A 415 22.72 24.91 7.87
N THR A 416 21.94 23.90 7.60
CA THR A 416 21.95 22.59 8.26
C THR A 416 22.25 21.53 7.23
N VAL A 417 23.42 20.91 7.32
CA VAL A 417 23.85 19.84 6.42
C VAL A 417 23.68 18.51 7.13
N LYS A 418 23.02 17.57 6.48
CA LYS A 418 22.90 16.18 6.90
C LYS A 418 23.69 15.29 5.93
N VAL A 419 24.52 14.42 6.48
CA VAL A 419 25.19 13.37 5.71
C VAL A 419 24.97 12.03 6.40
N GLY A 420 24.84 10.98 5.64
CA GLY A 420 24.65 9.67 6.22
C GLY A 420 24.71 8.54 5.23
N ALA A 421 24.67 7.33 5.77
CA ALA A 421 24.62 6.09 5.01
C ALA A 421 23.66 5.12 5.68
N ASN A 422 23.06 4.25 4.91
CA ASN A 422 22.29 3.10 5.42
C ASN A 422 22.56 1.82 4.62
N TRP A 423 22.41 0.73 5.31
CA TRP A 423 22.53 -0.61 4.78
C TRP A 423 21.33 -1.45 5.20
N ASP A 424 20.63 -2.00 4.23
CA ASP A 424 19.47 -2.86 4.40
C ASP A 424 19.80 -4.26 3.89
N ILE A 425 19.45 -5.30 4.65
CA ILE A 425 19.59 -6.70 4.26
C ILE A 425 18.22 -7.36 4.41
N ALA A 426 17.80 -8.10 3.37
CA ALA A 426 16.58 -8.89 3.37
C ALA A 426 16.85 -10.31 2.85
N LYS A 427 16.46 -11.34 3.62
CA LYS A 427 16.63 -12.76 3.30
C LYS A 427 15.39 -13.52 3.78
N ASN A 428 14.96 -14.52 3.01
CA ASN A 428 13.94 -15.46 3.48
C ASN A 428 14.59 -16.81 3.83
N PHE A 429 14.44 -17.27 5.08
CA PHE A 429 14.97 -18.54 5.59
C PHE A 429 13.89 -19.63 5.65
N GLY A 430 12.74 -19.42 5.03
CA GLY A 430 11.63 -20.35 5.06
C GLY A 430 11.86 -21.61 4.22
N ARG A 431 11.08 -22.63 4.52
CA ARG A 431 11.01 -23.85 3.70
C ARG A 431 10.34 -23.59 2.35
N GLY A 432 9.60 -22.48 2.26
CA GLY A 432 8.89 -22.06 1.05
C GLY A 432 7.62 -22.87 0.81
N GLN A 433 7.39 -23.26 -0.42
CA GLN A 433 6.21 -24.00 -0.85
C GLN A 433 6.39 -25.49 -0.55
N VAL A 434 5.46 -26.06 0.20
CA VAL A 434 5.45 -27.47 0.61
C VAL A 434 4.09 -28.08 0.32
N TYR A 435 4.03 -28.99 -0.61
CA TYR A 435 2.82 -29.72 -0.99
C TYR A 435 3.15 -31.01 -1.73
N ASP A 436 2.19 -31.92 -1.79
CA ASP A 436 2.28 -33.14 -2.59
C ASP A 436 1.98 -32.81 -4.07
N MET A 437 2.99 -32.95 -4.92
CA MET A 437 2.87 -32.69 -6.36
C MET A 437 1.87 -33.59 -7.05
N THR A 438 1.59 -34.78 -6.51
CA THR A 438 0.59 -35.70 -7.06
C THR A 438 -0.84 -35.32 -6.70
N ARG A 439 -1.01 -34.41 -5.73
CA ARG A 439 -2.30 -33.89 -5.23
C ARG A 439 -2.33 -32.35 -5.19
N PRO A 440 -2.15 -31.68 -6.36
CA PRO A 440 -2.09 -30.23 -6.42
C PRO A 440 -3.42 -29.59 -6.04
N LEU A 441 -3.43 -28.30 -5.71
CA LEU A 441 -4.64 -27.51 -5.41
C LEU A 441 -5.58 -27.38 -6.64
N SER A 442 -5.11 -27.61 -7.84
CA SER A 442 -5.88 -27.58 -9.06
C SER A 442 -5.34 -28.61 -10.07
N LEU A 443 -6.22 -29.24 -10.82
CA LEU A 443 -5.87 -30.17 -11.90
C LEU A 443 -5.61 -29.46 -13.24
N SER A 444 -5.92 -28.17 -13.33
CA SER A 444 -5.74 -27.39 -14.56
C SER A 444 -4.75 -26.25 -14.36
N GLY A 445 -3.86 -26.03 -15.34
CA GLY A 445 -2.94 -24.89 -15.36
C GLY A 445 -1.86 -24.90 -14.28
N TRP A 446 -1.46 -26.08 -13.79
CA TRP A 446 -0.44 -26.20 -12.76
C TRP A 446 0.96 -26.18 -13.37
N SER A 447 1.61 -25.03 -13.32
CA SER A 447 2.96 -24.79 -13.84
C SER A 447 4.04 -24.62 -12.75
N SER A 448 3.68 -24.75 -11.47
CA SER A 448 4.64 -24.57 -10.38
C SER A 448 5.15 -25.89 -9.79
N ARG A 449 6.29 -25.82 -9.09
CA ARG A 449 6.89 -26.91 -8.30
C ARG A 449 7.28 -26.38 -6.93
N PRO A 450 7.36 -27.24 -5.89
CA PRO A 450 7.80 -26.82 -4.56
C PRO A 450 9.14 -26.10 -4.59
N ARG A 451 9.24 -24.95 -3.91
CA ARG A 451 10.45 -24.14 -3.89
C ARG A 451 10.86 -23.79 -2.46
N LYS A 452 12.14 -23.93 -2.14
CA LYS A 452 12.72 -23.50 -0.86
C LYS A 452 13.13 -22.03 -0.94
N TYR A 453 12.61 -21.22 -0.03
CA TYR A 453 12.97 -19.79 0.03
C TYR A 453 14.37 -19.57 0.62
N SER A 454 14.85 -20.49 1.47
CA SER A 454 16.21 -20.44 2.01
C SER A 454 17.31 -20.45 0.95
N ASP A 455 17.05 -20.99 -0.23
CA ASP A 455 18.03 -21.10 -1.32
C ASP A 455 18.18 -19.78 -2.10
N ILE A 456 17.24 -18.84 -1.94
CA ILE A 456 17.27 -17.52 -2.60
C ILE A 456 18.34 -16.66 -1.92
N PRO A 457 19.26 -16.00 -2.67
CA PRO A 457 20.28 -15.12 -2.11
C PRO A 457 19.69 -13.95 -1.31
N ALA A 458 20.47 -13.40 -0.36
CA ALA A 458 20.08 -12.20 0.35
C ALA A 458 20.11 -10.98 -0.56
N LEU A 459 19.10 -10.13 -0.49
CA LEU A 459 19.06 -8.83 -1.11
C LEU A 459 19.72 -7.82 -0.17
N GLN A 460 20.70 -7.07 -0.67
CA GLN A 460 21.35 -6.00 0.07
C GLN A 460 21.16 -4.68 -0.68
N ASN A 461 20.80 -3.64 0.05
CA ASN A 461 20.68 -2.30 -0.48
C ASN A 461 21.53 -1.35 0.36
N PHE A 462 22.54 -0.76 -0.26
CA PHE A 462 23.43 0.23 0.37
C PHE A 462 23.18 1.61 -0.23
N SER A 463 23.14 2.63 0.63
CA SER A 463 22.90 3.99 0.16
C SER A 463 23.70 4.98 0.97
N VAL A 464 24.14 6.06 0.32
CA VAL A 464 24.70 7.24 0.94
C VAL A 464 23.85 8.46 0.56
N PHE A 465 23.76 9.43 1.44
CA PHE A 465 22.97 10.64 1.19
C PHE A 465 23.61 11.88 1.82
N ALA A 466 23.38 13.01 1.15
CA ALA A 466 23.72 14.33 1.65
C ALA A 466 22.57 15.30 1.34
N GLU A 467 22.17 16.10 2.33
CA GLU A 467 21.07 17.07 2.22
C GLU A 467 21.44 18.35 2.97
N GLU A 468 21.20 19.48 2.36
CA GLU A 468 21.32 20.80 3.00
C GLU A 468 19.94 21.43 3.15
N LEU A 469 19.65 21.96 4.33
CA LEU A 469 18.56 22.87 4.62
C LEU A 469 19.15 24.27 4.84
N LEU A 470 19.04 25.12 3.82
CA LEU A 470 19.50 26.51 3.83
C LEU A 470 18.32 27.43 4.14
N LYS A 471 18.46 28.26 5.16
CA LYS A 471 17.49 29.30 5.53
C LYS A 471 18.14 30.66 5.42
N TRP A 472 17.48 31.58 4.72
CA TRP A 472 17.94 32.96 4.61
C TRP A 472 16.77 33.94 4.57
N SER A 473 17.09 35.20 4.89
CA SER A 473 16.09 36.27 4.82
C SER A 473 16.60 37.36 3.88
N TRP A 474 15.69 37.81 2.99
CA TRP A 474 15.95 38.88 2.03
C TRP A 474 14.69 39.72 1.83
N ALA A 475 14.81 41.08 1.82
CA ALA A 475 13.72 42.01 1.58
C ALA A 475 12.42 41.70 2.38
N LYS A 476 12.55 41.41 3.70
CA LYS A 476 11.48 41.04 4.63
C LYS A 476 10.81 39.67 4.32
N SER A 477 11.28 38.96 3.29
CA SER A 477 10.89 37.58 2.99
C SER A 477 11.87 36.60 3.65
N ARG A 478 11.38 35.38 3.95
CA ARG A 478 12.20 34.27 4.42
C ARG A 478 12.12 33.13 3.43
N PHE A 479 13.27 32.57 3.11
CA PHE A 479 13.41 31.44 2.21
C PHE A 479 13.98 30.24 2.96
N GLU A 480 13.48 29.06 2.64
CA GLU A 480 14.00 27.79 3.12
C GLU A 480 14.18 26.84 1.93
N LEU A 481 15.42 26.50 1.60
CA LEU A 481 15.76 25.56 0.55
C LEU A 481 16.27 24.26 1.19
N MET A 482 15.60 23.16 0.93
CA MET A 482 16.05 21.81 1.25
C MET A 482 16.46 21.14 -0.07
N ALA A 483 17.74 20.85 -0.25
CA ALA A 483 18.26 20.20 -1.44
C ALA A 483 19.25 19.11 -1.09
N GLY A 484 19.22 18.00 -1.81
CA GLY A 484 20.12 16.88 -1.55
C GLY A 484 20.12 15.83 -2.62
N VAL A 485 21.00 14.86 -2.46
CA VAL A 485 21.11 13.69 -3.33
C VAL A 485 21.29 12.43 -2.48
N ARG A 486 20.64 11.37 -2.93
CA ARG A 486 20.82 10.01 -2.42
C ARG A 486 21.36 9.12 -3.53
N LEU A 487 22.37 8.33 -3.23
CA LEU A 487 22.96 7.34 -4.12
C LEU A 487 22.63 5.96 -3.60
N ASN A 488 22.02 5.12 -4.44
CA ASN A 488 21.58 3.77 -4.08
C ASN A 488 22.29 2.73 -4.95
N THR A 489 22.69 1.60 -4.36
CA THR A 489 23.31 0.47 -5.07
C THR A 489 22.92 -0.84 -4.40
N LEU A 490 23.02 -1.95 -5.15
CA LEU A 490 22.73 -3.32 -4.69
C LEU A 490 24.03 -4.14 -4.60
N PRO A 491 24.79 -4.06 -3.49
CA PRO A 491 25.99 -4.87 -3.33
C PRO A 491 25.62 -6.36 -3.23
N GLY A 492 26.48 -7.22 -3.79
CA GLY A 492 26.27 -8.68 -3.77
C GLY A 492 25.26 -9.22 -4.78
N LEU A 493 24.63 -8.36 -5.60
CA LEU A 493 23.80 -8.82 -6.70
C LEU A 493 24.65 -9.51 -7.78
N SER A 494 24.18 -10.64 -8.33
CA SER A 494 24.87 -11.39 -9.38
C SER A 494 25.24 -10.50 -10.56
N ARG A 495 26.44 -10.70 -11.11
CA ARG A 495 26.93 -9.94 -12.28
C ARG A 495 26.11 -10.15 -13.55
N ARG A 496 25.23 -11.13 -13.60
CA ARG A 496 24.27 -11.32 -14.69
C ARG A 496 23.26 -10.19 -14.80
N TYR A 497 22.91 -9.54 -13.66
CA TYR A 497 21.97 -8.44 -13.68
C TYR A 497 22.61 -7.15 -14.15
N ASP A 498 21.94 -6.47 -15.07
CA ASP A 498 22.33 -5.13 -15.56
C ASP A 498 22.47 -4.09 -14.43
N MET A 499 21.79 -4.29 -13.31
CA MET A 499 21.86 -3.44 -12.13
C MET A 499 23.12 -3.67 -11.28
N SER A 500 23.83 -4.78 -11.49
CA SER A 500 24.98 -5.13 -10.66
C SER A 500 26.08 -4.09 -10.79
N GLY A 501 26.58 -3.58 -9.68
CA GLY A 501 27.61 -2.54 -9.63
C GLY A 501 27.19 -1.14 -10.08
N LYS A 502 25.91 -0.92 -10.47
CA LYS A 502 25.41 0.40 -10.85
C LYS A 502 24.96 1.20 -9.62
N VAL A 503 25.12 2.52 -9.73
CA VAL A 503 24.68 3.49 -8.72
C VAL A 503 23.54 4.33 -9.30
N TYR A 504 22.44 4.46 -8.53
CA TYR A 504 21.27 5.22 -8.92
C TYR A 504 21.14 6.46 -8.05
N ALA A 505 21.17 7.64 -8.67
CA ALA A 505 21.09 8.92 -8.00
C ALA A 505 19.65 9.45 -7.94
N ASP A 506 19.22 9.88 -6.74
CA ASP A 506 17.92 10.49 -6.44
C ASP A 506 18.12 11.94 -5.96
N PRO A 507 18.26 12.92 -6.87
CA PRO A 507 18.26 14.33 -6.51
C PRO A 507 16.87 14.77 -6.10
N ARG A 508 16.79 15.59 -5.02
CA ARG A 508 15.53 16.14 -4.49
C ARG A 508 15.77 17.55 -3.99
N GLY A 509 14.78 18.44 -4.25
CA GLY A 509 14.83 19.81 -3.76
C GLY A 509 13.42 20.34 -3.46
N ASN A 510 13.28 21.06 -2.36
CA ASN A 510 12.07 21.76 -1.95
C ASN A 510 12.45 23.18 -1.54
N LEU A 511 11.77 24.18 -2.09
CA LEU A 511 11.95 25.60 -1.79
C LEU A 511 10.66 26.15 -1.18
N ALA A 512 10.76 26.74 0.00
CA ALA A 512 9.69 27.50 0.61
C ALA A 512 10.01 28.98 0.61
N TRP A 513 9.11 29.79 0.06
CA TRP A 513 9.17 31.26 0.11
C TRP A 513 8.06 31.78 1.01
N HIS A 514 8.44 32.30 2.17
CA HIS A 514 7.54 32.96 3.12
C HIS A 514 7.49 34.44 2.77
N PHE A 515 6.30 34.92 2.35
CA PHE A 515 6.08 36.32 2.00
C PHE A 515 6.15 37.22 3.22
N PRO A 516 6.42 38.51 3.04
CA PRO A 516 6.24 39.51 4.08
C PRO A 516 4.79 39.47 4.61
N LYS A 517 4.61 39.59 5.93
CA LYS A 517 3.27 39.64 6.52
C LYS A 517 2.51 40.85 6.01
N VAL A 518 1.29 40.64 5.51
CA VAL A 518 0.33 41.65 5.12
C VAL A 518 -0.78 41.73 6.17
N PHE A 519 -1.26 42.90 6.50
CA PHE A 519 -2.36 43.02 7.46
C PHE A 519 -3.70 43.11 6.69
N MET A 520 -4.60 42.22 7.05
CA MET A 520 -5.97 42.17 6.52
C MET A 520 -6.96 42.26 7.68
N ALA A 521 -7.86 43.25 7.66
CA ALA A 521 -8.77 43.53 8.76
C ALA A 521 -8.07 43.62 10.15
N GLY A 522 -6.92 44.30 10.22
CA GLY A 522 -6.15 44.46 11.45
C GLY A 522 -5.42 43.23 11.99
N LYS A 523 -5.49 42.10 11.29
CA LYS A 523 -4.83 40.85 11.65
C LYS A 523 -3.75 40.49 10.63
N PRO A 524 -2.62 39.90 11.06
CA PRO A 524 -1.55 39.51 10.15
C PRO A 524 -2.00 38.30 9.29
N LEU A 525 -1.84 38.43 7.98
CA LEU A 525 -1.95 37.35 7.00
C LEU A 525 -0.52 36.91 6.68
N ALA A 526 -0.21 35.64 7.00
CA ALA A 526 1.04 34.99 6.61
C ALA A 526 0.77 34.07 5.41
N MET A 527 1.60 34.20 4.38
CA MET A 527 1.52 33.38 3.18
C MET A 527 2.86 32.74 2.87
N SER A 528 2.85 31.54 2.33
CA SER A 528 4.06 30.90 1.79
C SER A 528 3.77 30.10 0.54
N LEU A 529 4.69 30.15 -0.41
CA LEU A 529 4.70 29.36 -1.64
C LEU A 529 5.83 28.32 -1.52
N ASN A 530 5.46 27.07 -1.72
CA ASN A 530 6.40 25.94 -1.68
C ASN A 530 6.45 25.29 -3.05
N VAL A 531 7.65 25.03 -3.56
CA VAL A 531 7.88 24.37 -4.86
C VAL A 531 8.87 23.24 -4.64
N GLY A 532 8.54 22.06 -5.14
CA GLY A 532 9.36 20.87 -4.99
C GLY A 532 9.58 20.14 -6.32
N TYR A 533 10.76 19.56 -6.48
CA TYR A 533 11.11 18.62 -7.53
C TYR A 533 12.00 17.50 -6.99
N GLY A 534 11.77 16.27 -7.42
CA GLY A 534 12.62 15.16 -7.00
C GLY A 534 12.43 13.89 -7.81
N ILE A 535 13.47 13.08 -7.75
CA ILE A 535 13.49 11.72 -8.30
C ILE A 535 13.55 10.77 -7.11
N THR A 536 12.75 9.71 -7.17
CA THR A 536 12.70 8.66 -6.14
C THR A 536 12.77 7.29 -6.80
N THR A 537 13.48 6.36 -6.15
CA THR A 537 13.77 5.04 -6.70
C THR A 537 13.30 3.95 -5.74
N LYS A 538 12.60 2.91 -6.26
CA LYS A 538 12.29 1.65 -5.57
C LYS A 538 13.08 0.52 -6.22
N MET A 539 13.87 -0.19 -5.41
CA MET A 539 14.59 -1.39 -5.85
C MET A 539 13.63 -2.57 -5.97
N PRO A 540 13.91 -3.54 -6.87
CA PRO A 540 13.10 -4.76 -6.97
C PRO A 540 13.16 -5.56 -5.67
N THR A 541 12.08 -6.28 -5.35
CA THR A 541 12.01 -7.24 -4.23
C THR A 541 12.67 -8.56 -4.60
N LEU A 542 12.87 -9.44 -3.61
CA LEU A 542 13.39 -10.80 -3.87
C LEU A 542 12.51 -11.56 -4.87
N ASN A 543 11.20 -11.40 -4.80
CA ASN A 543 10.27 -12.08 -5.70
C ASN A 543 10.41 -11.63 -7.17
N TYR A 544 10.71 -10.35 -7.41
CA TYR A 544 10.99 -9.85 -8.77
C TYR A 544 12.37 -10.25 -9.31
N LEU A 545 13.37 -10.34 -8.42
CA LEU A 545 14.73 -10.73 -8.83
C LEU A 545 14.87 -12.23 -9.04
N TYR A 546 14.19 -13.01 -8.23
CA TYR A 546 14.31 -14.47 -8.22
C TYR A 546 12.91 -15.09 -8.31
N PRO A 547 12.25 -15.01 -9.48
CA PRO A 547 10.95 -15.65 -9.68
C PRO A 547 11.05 -17.17 -9.61
N ASP A 548 9.91 -17.86 -9.46
CA ASP A 548 9.81 -19.31 -9.60
C ASP A 548 10.08 -19.71 -11.05
N LYS A 549 10.57 -20.91 -11.27
CA LYS A 549 10.62 -21.50 -12.60
C LYS A 549 9.20 -21.77 -13.08
N ASP A 550 8.98 -21.60 -14.37
CA ASP A 550 7.73 -21.99 -15.03
C ASP A 550 7.91 -23.36 -15.72
N TYR A 551 6.83 -24.13 -15.74
CA TYR A 551 6.83 -25.49 -16.31
C TYR A 551 5.71 -25.59 -17.33
N SER A 552 6.04 -25.45 -18.62
CA SER A 552 5.11 -25.67 -19.72
C SER A 552 4.99 -27.17 -19.98
N ASN A 553 3.75 -27.70 -19.92
CA ASN A 553 3.50 -29.15 -20.02
C ASN A 553 2.58 -29.44 -21.20
N PHE A 554 3.07 -30.19 -22.19
CA PHE A 554 2.34 -30.54 -23.40
C PHE A 554 1.97 -32.02 -23.36
N ILE A 555 0.70 -32.34 -23.61
CA ILE A 555 0.20 -33.72 -23.60
C ILE A 555 0.65 -34.44 -24.86
N CYS A 556 1.59 -35.37 -24.72
CA CYS A 556 2.10 -36.23 -25.79
C CYS A 556 1.17 -37.41 -26.07
N LEU A 557 0.67 -38.07 -25.01
CA LEU A 557 -0.25 -39.17 -25.06
C LEU A 557 -1.34 -39.00 -23.99
N SER A 558 -2.59 -39.22 -24.37
CA SER A 558 -3.71 -39.32 -23.44
C SER A 558 -4.54 -40.59 -23.78
N TYR A 559 -4.17 -41.71 -23.14
CA TYR A 559 -4.86 -42.99 -23.28
C TYR A 559 -5.64 -43.29 -22.00
N TYR A 560 -6.95 -43.39 -22.09
CA TYR A 560 -7.84 -43.73 -20.99
C TYR A 560 -8.49 -45.08 -21.25
N ASP A 561 -8.20 -46.08 -20.41
CA ASP A 561 -8.84 -47.40 -20.46
C ASP A 561 -10.16 -47.35 -19.68
N THR A 562 -11.27 -47.66 -20.36
CA THR A 562 -12.61 -47.59 -19.75
C THR A 562 -12.91 -48.81 -18.86
N GLN A 563 -12.17 -49.92 -19.02
CA GLN A 563 -12.37 -51.15 -18.24
C GLN A 563 -11.60 -51.14 -16.94
N ASN A 564 -10.31 -50.77 -17.00
CA ASN A 564 -9.43 -50.69 -15.85
C ASN A 564 -8.64 -49.36 -15.84
N PRO A 565 -9.33 -48.21 -15.53
CA PRO A 565 -8.76 -46.91 -15.70
C PRO A 565 -7.46 -46.68 -14.89
N VAL A 566 -7.42 -47.24 -13.68
CA VAL A 566 -6.27 -47.02 -12.76
C VAL A 566 -5.03 -47.76 -13.21
N GLU A 567 -5.19 -49.01 -13.71
CA GLU A 567 -4.08 -49.85 -14.06
C GLU A 567 -3.56 -49.65 -15.49
N ASN A 568 -4.48 -49.41 -16.42
CA ASN A 568 -4.20 -49.47 -17.86
C ASN A 568 -4.09 -48.14 -18.54
N SER A 569 -4.64 -47.03 -17.95
CA SER A 569 -4.53 -45.69 -18.57
C SER A 569 -3.11 -45.18 -18.56
N LYS A 570 -2.70 -44.51 -19.63
CA LYS A 570 -1.35 -43.95 -19.80
C LYS A 570 -1.44 -42.49 -20.25
N PHE A 571 -0.77 -41.64 -19.50
CA PHE A 571 -0.67 -40.22 -19.82
C PHE A 571 0.80 -39.83 -19.89
N VAL A 572 1.23 -39.27 -21.01
CA VAL A 572 2.60 -38.81 -21.22
C VAL A 572 2.57 -37.34 -21.52
N VAL A 573 3.45 -36.59 -20.88
CA VAL A 573 3.62 -35.15 -21.09
C VAL A 573 5.06 -34.83 -21.42
N HIS A 574 5.29 -33.85 -22.28
CA HIS A 574 6.58 -33.21 -22.46
C HIS A 574 6.62 -31.96 -21.59
N THR A 575 7.53 -31.92 -20.64
CA THR A 575 7.72 -30.78 -19.75
C THR A 575 8.88 -29.94 -20.28
N TYR A 576 8.68 -28.62 -20.42
CA TYR A 576 9.73 -27.63 -20.62
C TYR A 576 9.89 -26.78 -19.37
N VAL A 577 11.13 -26.55 -18.94
CA VAL A 577 11.46 -25.78 -17.73
C VAL A 577 12.01 -24.42 -18.11
N GLN A 578 11.24 -23.36 -17.83
CA GLN A 578 11.61 -21.98 -18.14
C GLN A 578 12.19 -21.27 -16.91
N ASP A 579 13.17 -20.40 -17.13
CA ASP A 579 13.68 -19.47 -16.11
C ASP A 579 13.19 -18.04 -16.44
N PRO A 580 12.14 -17.55 -15.79
CA PRO A 580 11.57 -16.23 -16.08
C PRO A 580 12.37 -15.08 -15.45
N THR A 581 13.60 -15.29 -15.03
CA THR A 581 14.46 -14.26 -14.48
C THR A 581 14.81 -13.20 -15.54
N ASN A 582 14.43 -11.94 -15.28
CA ASN A 582 14.80 -10.82 -16.13
C ASN A 582 16.08 -10.15 -15.64
N TYR A 583 17.21 -10.49 -16.27
CA TYR A 583 18.52 -9.93 -15.94
C TYR A 583 18.66 -8.46 -16.35
N ALA A 584 17.85 -7.97 -17.32
CA ALA A 584 17.81 -6.58 -17.77
C ALA A 584 16.89 -5.67 -16.93
N LEU A 585 16.28 -6.21 -15.84
CA LEU A 585 15.41 -5.47 -14.96
C LEU A 585 16.14 -4.26 -14.36
N LYS A 586 15.44 -3.11 -14.28
CA LYS A 586 15.95 -1.84 -13.74
C LYS A 586 15.10 -1.43 -12.53
N PRO A 587 15.62 -0.60 -11.60
CA PRO A 587 14.82 -0.04 -10.54
C PRO A 587 13.66 0.81 -11.08
N ALA A 588 12.54 0.79 -10.36
CA ALA A 588 11.43 1.67 -10.68
C ALA A 588 11.74 3.10 -10.22
N ARG A 589 11.60 4.08 -11.10
CA ARG A 589 11.90 5.50 -10.83
C ARG A 589 10.69 6.37 -11.07
N ASN A 590 10.42 7.26 -10.11
CA ASN A 590 9.31 8.21 -10.17
C ASN A 590 9.85 9.66 -10.12
N ASN A 591 9.44 10.48 -11.08
CA ASN A 591 9.70 11.92 -11.12
C ASN A 591 8.49 12.65 -10.53
N LYS A 592 8.73 13.52 -9.55
CA LYS A 592 7.70 14.27 -8.84
C LYS A 592 7.99 15.75 -8.92
N TRP A 593 6.94 16.56 -9.07
CA TRP A 593 6.99 17.98 -8.81
C TRP A 593 5.68 18.46 -8.18
N GLU A 594 5.76 19.50 -7.36
CA GLU A 594 4.60 20.07 -6.68
C GLU A 594 4.75 21.55 -6.43
N ILE A 595 3.61 22.23 -6.31
CA ILE A 595 3.49 23.64 -5.91
C ILE A 595 2.40 23.73 -4.86
N ARG A 596 2.75 24.24 -3.67
CA ARG A 596 1.82 24.40 -2.55
C ARG A 596 1.77 25.84 -2.09
N LEU A 597 0.55 26.38 -1.92
CA LEU A 597 0.27 27.68 -1.32
C LEU A 597 -0.34 27.45 0.06
N ASP A 598 0.29 28.04 1.08
CA ASP A 598 -0.24 28.05 2.44
C ASP A 598 -0.61 29.48 2.86
N MET A 599 -1.74 29.63 3.54
CA MET A 599 -2.24 30.90 4.09
C MET A 599 -2.69 30.70 5.53
N ASP A 600 -2.16 31.53 6.43
CA ASP A 600 -2.58 31.59 7.85
C ASP A 600 -3.12 33.00 8.16
N TRP A 601 -4.41 33.10 8.55
CA TRP A 601 -5.05 34.37 8.94
C TRP A 601 -5.98 34.16 10.12
N ASN A 602 -5.70 34.84 11.25
CA ASN A 602 -6.54 34.81 12.44
C ASN A 602 -7.00 33.40 12.85
N ASP A 603 -6.06 32.47 13.00
CA ASP A 603 -6.28 31.04 13.28
C ASP A 603 -7.03 30.23 12.18
N ASN A 604 -7.41 30.88 11.07
CA ASN A 604 -7.83 30.16 9.88
C ASN A 604 -6.59 29.77 9.08
N ARG A 605 -6.58 28.53 8.60
CA ARG A 605 -5.50 27.98 7.79
C ARG A 605 -6.04 27.39 6.51
N LEU A 606 -5.44 27.75 5.40
CA LEU A 606 -5.73 27.19 4.10
C LEU A 606 -4.43 26.69 3.47
N SER A 607 -4.43 25.46 2.95
CA SER A 607 -3.36 24.90 2.14
C SER A 607 -3.94 24.35 0.86
N VAL A 608 -3.38 24.73 -0.27
CA VAL A 608 -3.73 24.22 -1.59
C VAL A 608 -2.46 23.74 -2.27
N ASP A 609 -2.46 22.50 -2.71
CA ASP A 609 -1.32 21.84 -3.33
C ASP A 609 -1.70 21.27 -4.70
N TYR A 610 -0.88 21.55 -5.72
CA TYR A 610 -0.95 20.91 -7.02
C TYR A 610 0.29 20.06 -7.23
N PHE A 611 0.12 18.81 -7.67
CA PHE A 611 1.22 17.89 -7.91
C PHE A 611 1.08 17.16 -9.24
N ARG A 612 2.22 16.73 -9.76
CA ARG A 612 2.32 15.76 -10.86
C ARG A 612 3.46 14.80 -10.64
N GLU A 613 3.17 13.50 -10.84
CA GLU A 613 4.12 12.41 -10.72
C GLU A 613 4.11 11.57 -12.00
N LYS A 614 5.28 11.13 -12.45
CA LYS A 614 5.43 10.28 -13.63
C LYS A 614 6.47 9.19 -13.39
N MET A 615 6.01 7.96 -13.40
CA MET A 615 6.82 6.74 -13.39
C MET A 615 6.68 6.04 -14.75
N THR A 616 7.80 5.64 -15.37
CA THR A 616 7.81 4.97 -16.67
C THR A 616 8.51 3.62 -16.64
N SER A 617 9.03 3.21 -15.49
CA SER A 617 9.80 1.99 -15.28
C SER A 617 9.29 1.17 -14.10
N GLY A 618 7.98 1.24 -13.80
CA GLY A 618 7.37 0.41 -12.77
C GLY A 618 7.43 -1.08 -13.12
N PHE A 619 7.43 -1.94 -12.10
CA PHE A 619 7.42 -3.38 -12.29
C PHE A 619 6.03 -3.85 -12.72
N ARG A 620 5.99 -4.74 -13.72
CA ARG A 620 4.80 -5.48 -14.13
C ARG A 620 5.19 -6.82 -14.71
N TYR A 621 4.30 -7.79 -14.66
CA TYR A 621 4.44 -9.03 -15.42
C TYR A 621 4.00 -8.81 -16.87
N SER A 622 4.76 -9.38 -17.79
CA SER A 622 4.49 -9.40 -19.22
C SER A 622 4.64 -10.82 -19.73
N ASN A 623 3.80 -11.21 -20.68
CA ASN A 623 3.92 -12.54 -21.29
C ASN A 623 5.10 -12.54 -22.25
N ILE A 624 5.92 -13.58 -22.15
CA ILE A 624 6.96 -13.95 -23.09
C ILE A 624 6.53 -15.25 -23.75
N TYR A 625 6.71 -15.40 -25.04
CA TYR A 625 6.32 -16.59 -25.79
C TYR A 625 7.54 -17.20 -26.44
N ASP A 626 7.60 -18.53 -26.41
CA ASP A 626 8.59 -19.33 -27.09
C ASP A 626 7.90 -20.43 -27.92
N VAL A 627 8.64 -21.00 -28.85
CA VAL A 627 8.19 -22.12 -29.67
C VAL A 627 8.63 -23.42 -29.03
N TYR A 628 7.70 -24.34 -28.87
CA TYR A 628 7.90 -25.66 -28.28
C TYR A 628 7.54 -26.74 -29.28
N THR A 629 8.37 -27.76 -29.38
CA THR A 629 8.17 -28.92 -30.25
C THR A 629 8.02 -30.17 -29.39
N TYR A 630 6.94 -30.92 -29.57
CA TYR A 630 6.70 -32.15 -28.83
C TYR A 630 6.04 -33.22 -29.71
N HIS A 631 6.28 -34.50 -29.39
CA HIS A 631 5.66 -35.62 -30.04
C HIS A 631 4.18 -35.75 -29.63
N ARG A 632 3.30 -35.85 -30.60
CA ARG A 632 1.88 -36.21 -30.36
C ARG A 632 1.63 -37.60 -30.86
N TYR A 633 1.61 -38.57 -29.91
CA TYR A 633 1.39 -39.99 -30.20
C TYR A 633 -0.09 -40.27 -30.59
N ASP A 634 -0.28 -41.22 -31.49
CA ASP A 634 -1.61 -41.68 -31.89
C ASP A 634 -2.20 -42.61 -30.81
N ALA A 635 -2.99 -42.05 -29.92
CA ALA A 635 -3.63 -42.77 -28.83
C ALA A 635 -4.64 -43.85 -29.30
N SER A 636 -5.11 -43.80 -30.55
CA SER A 636 -6.06 -44.80 -31.09
C SER A 636 -5.43 -46.18 -31.24
N GLN A 637 -4.12 -46.27 -31.38
CA GLN A 637 -3.37 -47.47 -31.54
C GLN A 637 -2.80 -48.04 -30.21
N MET A 638 -3.03 -47.31 -29.09
CA MET A 638 -2.59 -47.73 -27.79
C MET A 638 -3.44 -48.85 -27.20
N VAL A 639 -2.82 -49.89 -26.69
CA VAL A 639 -3.44 -50.96 -25.91
C VAL A 639 -2.79 -51.09 -24.53
N ALA A 640 -3.52 -51.68 -23.59
CA ALA A 640 -3.06 -51.89 -22.23
C ALA A 640 -1.73 -52.65 -22.20
N GLY A 641 -0.73 -52.12 -21.44
CA GLY A 641 0.61 -52.70 -21.30
C GLY A 641 1.55 -52.45 -22.47
N MET A 642 1.13 -51.76 -23.53
CA MET A 642 1.99 -51.41 -24.67
C MET A 642 2.99 -50.30 -24.28
N ASP A 643 4.22 -50.39 -24.83
CA ASP A 643 5.15 -49.28 -24.73
C ASP A 643 4.75 -48.15 -25.68
N TYR A 644 4.43 -46.99 -25.15
CA TYR A 644 3.98 -45.84 -25.92
C TYR A 644 5.00 -45.33 -26.93
N THR A 645 6.32 -45.57 -26.69
CA THR A 645 7.38 -45.14 -27.60
C THR A 645 7.38 -45.89 -28.94
N THR A 646 6.61 -46.96 -29.05
CA THR A 646 6.44 -47.71 -30.29
C THR A 646 5.28 -47.20 -31.14
N LEU A 647 4.48 -46.29 -30.60
CA LEU A 647 3.37 -45.66 -31.32
C LEU A 647 3.81 -44.71 -32.42
N PRO A 648 3.09 -44.60 -33.55
CA PRO A 648 3.31 -43.51 -34.47
C PRO A 648 3.00 -42.19 -33.81
N TYR A 649 3.78 -41.16 -34.16
CA TYR A 649 3.59 -39.80 -33.66
C TYR A 649 3.73 -38.77 -34.78
N GLU A 650 3.22 -37.57 -34.52
CA GLU A 650 3.50 -36.35 -35.28
C GLU A 650 4.26 -35.36 -34.42
N ASP A 651 5.20 -34.64 -34.99
CA ASP A 651 5.83 -33.49 -34.32
C ASP A 651 4.86 -32.31 -34.38
N ARG A 652 4.50 -31.80 -33.20
CA ARG A 652 3.73 -30.56 -33.06
C ARG A 652 4.61 -29.43 -32.59
N GLN A 653 4.48 -28.34 -33.30
CA GLN A 653 5.15 -27.08 -32.97
C GLN A 653 4.10 -26.07 -32.56
N VAL A 654 4.23 -25.51 -31.34
CA VAL A 654 3.22 -24.61 -30.75
C VAL A 654 3.89 -23.46 -30.02
N LEU A 655 3.23 -22.31 -30.03
CA LEU A 655 3.57 -21.19 -29.14
C LEU A 655 2.93 -21.42 -27.78
N ASP A 656 3.71 -21.27 -26.73
CA ASP A 656 3.20 -21.14 -25.37
C ASP A 656 3.95 -20.02 -24.65
N GLY A 657 3.31 -19.45 -23.61
CA GLY A 657 3.83 -18.27 -22.94
C GLY A 657 3.89 -18.42 -21.43
N TYR A 658 4.96 -17.87 -20.88
CA TYR A 658 5.16 -17.72 -19.44
C TYR A 658 5.26 -16.24 -19.06
N GLN A 659 5.13 -15.94 -17.77
CA GLN A 659 5.17 -14.58 -17.26
C GLN A 659 6.59 -14.19 -16.80
N GLN A 660 7.07 -13.06 -17.26
CA GLN A 660 8.33 -12.47 -16.83
C GLN A 660 8.11 -11.05 -16.31
N VAL A 661 8.77 -10.70 -15.20
CA VAL A 661 8.72 -9.33 -14.69
C VAL A 661 9.49 -8.37 -15.61
N SER A 662 8.90 -7.22 -15.91
CA SER A 662 9.47 -6.19 -16.77
C SER A 662 9.34 -4.79 -16.14
N ASN A 663 9.98 -3.78 -16.74
CA ASN A 663 9.78 -2.37 -16.40
C ASN A 663 8.66 -1.71 -17.25
N GLY A 664 7.65 -2.48 -17.61
CA GLY A 664 6.59 -2.06 -18.53
C GLY A 664 5.47 -1.22 -17.90
N SER A 665 5.40 -1.06 -16.58
CA SER A 665 4.36 -0.24 -15.95
C SER A 665 4.69 1.25 -16.06
N LYS A 666 3.75 2.01 -16.64
CA LYS A 666 3.80 3.48 -16.71
C LYS A 666 2.62 4.05 -15.95
N LEU A 667 2.90 4.91 -14.98
CA LEU A 667 1.94 5.53 -14.11
C LEU A 667 2.10 7.05 -14.15
N VAL A 668 1.00 7.78 -14.43
CA VAL A 668 0.97 9.24 -14.35
C VAL A 668 -0.11 9.64 -13.34
N LYS A 669 0.28 10.40 -12.32
CA LYS A 669 -0.62 10.94 -11.32
C LYS A 669 -0.54 12.45 -11.31
N GLN A 670 -1.70 13.12 -11.21
CA GLN A 670 -1.77 14.55 -10.99
C GLN A 670 -3.02 14.88 -10.17
N GLY A 671 -2.98 16.00 -9.46
CA GLY A 671 -4.13 16.37 -8.67
C GLY A 671 -3.97 17.68 -7.92
N ILE A 672 -5.07 18.10 -7.32
CA ILE A 672 -5.16 19.25 -6.43
C ILE A 672 -5.63 18.75 -5.07
N GLU A 673 -4.92 19.11 -4.02
CA GLU A 673 -5.28 18.83 -2.64
C GLU A 673 -5.63 20.15 -1.93
N LEU A 674 -6.66 20.12 -1.09
CA LEU A 674 -7.10 21.25 -0.29
C LEU A 674 -7.25 20.83 1.17
N ALA A 675 -6.73 21.64 2.07
CA ALA A 675 -6.97 21.52 3.51
C ALA A 675 -7.28 22.91 4.08
N PHE A 676 -8.45 23.04 4.70
CA PHE A 676 -8.86 24.26 5.40
C PHE A 676 -9.26 23.94 6.83
N THR A 677 -8.81 24.76 7.77
CA THR A 677 -9.19 24.68 9.19
C THR A 677 -9.62 26.09 9.62
N SER A 678 -10.85 26.23 10.11
CA SER A 678 -11.35 27.51 10.60
C SER A 678 -10.82 27.83 12.00
N GLN A 679 -10.81 29.09 12.38
CA GLN A 679 -10.86 29.47 13.80
C GLN A 679 -12.09 28.84 14.48
N ARG A 680 -12.07 28.70 15.81
CA ARG A 680 -13.26 28.24 16.54
C ARG A 680 -14.34 29.33 16.53
N ILE A 681 -15.51 29.02 15.97
CA ILE A 681 -16.69 29.90 15.95
C ILE A 681 -17.25 29.93 17.38
N ARG A 682 -17.05 31.03 18.10
CA ARG A 682 -17.34 31.13 19.55
C ARG A 682 -18.79 30.86 19.91
N CYS A 683 -19.75 31.39 19.16
CA CYS A 683 -21.19 31.23 19.40
C CYS A 683 -21.64 29.76 19.25
N LEU A 684 -21.04 28.99 18.33
CA LEU A 684 -21.34 27.57 18.10
C LEU A 684 -20.39 26.67 18.84
N ARG A 685 -19.28 27.19 19.38
CA ARG A 685 -18.19 26.40 19.99
C ARG A 685 -17.61 25.35 19.04
N THR A 686 -17.76 25.61 17.72
CA THR A 686 -17.47 24.68 16.64
C THR A 686 -16.27 25.11 15.83
N ARG A 687 -15.39 24.17 15.51
CA ARG A 687 -14.36 24.33 14.49
C ARG A 687 -14.78 23.55 13.25
N VAL A 688 -14.57 24.15 12.09
CA VAL A 688 -14.86 23.54 10.79
C VAL A 688 -13.54 23.17 10.14
N ASN A 689 -13.40 21.90 9.73
CA ASN A 689 -12.27 21.42 8.96
C ASN A 689 -12.80 20.89 7.62
N VAL A 690 -12.16 21.31 6.53
CA VAL A 690 -12.49 20.85 5.18
C VAL A 690 -11.22 20.28 4.58
N THR A 691 -11.25 19.01 4.20
CA THR A 691 -10.23 18.41 3.36
C THR A 691 -10.85 17.95 2.06
N GLY A 692 -10.10 18.05 0.97
CA GLY A 692 -10.61 17.61 -0.33
C GLY A 692 -9.47 17.34 -1.29
N ALA A 693 -9.76 16.57 -2.32
CA ALA A 693 -8.82 16.36 -3.40
C ALA A 693 -9.52 16.02 -4.71
N TRP A 694 -8.93 16.53 -5.79
CA TRP A 694 -9.13 15.99 -7.12
C TRP A 694 -7.89 15.25 -7.54
N PHE A 695 -8.03 13.96 -7.87
CA PHE A 695 -6.96 13.10 -8.38
C PHE A 695 -7.31 12.58 -9.75
N ARG A 696 -6.31 12.59 -10.63
CA ARG A 696 -6.30 11.85 -11.89
C ARG A 696 -5.13 10.89 -11.89
N THR A 697 -5.42 9.63 -12.19
CA THR A 697 -4.42 8.57 -12.34
C THR A 697 -4.57 7.89 -13.70
N GLU A 698 -3.49 7.82 -14.45
CA GLU A 698 -3.41 7.12 -15.72
C GLU A 698 -2.49 5.91 -15.57
N TYR A 699 -3.05 4.72 -15.79
CA TYR A 699 -2.34 3.45 -15.82
C TYR A 699 -2.10 3.06 -17.27
N LEU A 700 -0.83 2.90 -17.65
CA LEU A 700 -0.39 2.69 -19.01
C LEU A 700 0.70 1.62 -19.04
N ASN A 701 1.04 1.14 -20.23
CA ASN A 701 2.27 0.41 -20.47
C ASN A 701 3.33 1.30 -21.15
N SER A 702 4.59 1.00 -20.93
CA SER A 702 5.75 1.69 -21.53
C SER A 702 6.52 0.82 -22.52
N GLN A 703 6.13 -0.42 -22.70
CA GLN A 703 6.75 -1.41 -23.58
C GLN A 703 5.68 -2.12 -24.40
N PRO A 704 5.99 -2.59 -25.62
CA PRO A 704 5.10 -3.44 -26.39
C PRO A 704 4.76 -4.72 -25.62
N MET A 705 3.60 -5.30 -25.88
CA MET A 705 3.07 -6.44 -25.16
C MET A 705 2.56 -7.52 -26.11
N PHE A 706 2.93 -8.77 -25.84
CA PHE A 706 2.34 -9.91 -26.49
C PHE A 706 0.96 -10.21 -25.88
N GLU A 707 -0.02 -10.44 -26.77
CA GLU A 707 -1.33 -10.96 -26.35
C GLU A 707 -1.82 -12.01 -27.35
N SER A 708 -2.26 -13.14 -26.80
CA SER A 708 -2.92 -14.20 -27.54
C SER A 708 -4.40 -13.91 -27.79
N VAL A 709 -4.99 -14.63 -28.74
CA VAL A 709 -6.43 -14.60 -29.02
C VAL A 709 -7.03 -15.98 -28.79
N SER A 710 -8.31 -16.03 -28.41
CA SER A 710 -9.02 -17.29 -28.12
C SER A 710 -9.67 -17.92 -29.34
N ALA A 711 -9.45 -17.39 -30.54
CA ALA A 711 -10.03 -17.89 -31.77
C ALA A 711 -9.51 -19.30 -32.10
N VAL A 712 -10.38 -20.12 -32.67
CA VAL A 712 -10.07 -21.47 -33.16
C VAL A 712 -10.52 -21.54 -34.64
N ILE A 713 -9.63 -21.94 -35.53
CA ILE A 713 -9.90 -22.13 -36.94
C ILE A 713 -9.54 -23.56 -37.31
N ASP A 714 -10.42 -24.26 -37.99
CA ASP A 714 -10.22 -25.67 -38.39
C ASP A 714 -9.77 -26.59 -37.24
N ASN A 715 -10.38 -26.43 -36.05
CA ASN A 715 -10.05 -27.13 -34.81
C ASN A 715 -8.63 -26.81 -34.25
N GLN A 716 -7.96 -25.79 -34.77
CA GLN A 716 -6.65 -25.38 -34.29
C GLN A 716 -6.73 -24.01 -33.62
N PRO A 717 -6.28 -23.88 -32.34
CA PRO A 717 -6.23 -22.61 -31.67
C PRO A 717 -5.23 -21.64 -32.34
N VAL A 718 -5.66 -20.44 -32.67
CA VAL A 718 -4.79 -19.42 -33.29
C VAL A 718 -3.58 -19.10 -32.40
N ARG A 719 -3.79 -19.09 -31.07
CA ARG A 719 -2.74 -18.81 -30.08
C ARG A 719 -1.56 -19.80 -30.11
N GLU A 720 -1.76 -21.00 -30.63
CA GLU A 720 -0.70 -22.01 -30.76
C GLU A 720 0.17 -21.78 -31.99
N LYS A 721 -0.36 -21.04 -33.01
CA LYS A 721 0.34 -20.70 -34.25
C LYS A 721 0.92 -19.28 -34.23
N TYR A 722 0.12 -18.32 -33.79
CA TYR A 722 0.46 -16.92 -33.88
C TYR A 722 0.07 -16.16 -32.62
N VAL A 723 0.96 -15.26 -32.18
CA VAL A 723 0.72 -14.32 -31.05
C VAL A 723 1.06 -12.91 -31.48
N GLY A 724 0.12 -11.98 -31.29
CA GLY A 724 0.28 -10.59 -31.69
C GLY A 724 1.13 -9.78 -30.69
N LEU A 725 2.02 -8.93 -31.20
CA LEU A 725 2.75 -7.92 -30.44
C LEU A 725 2.11 -6.55 -30.69
N TYR A 726 1.67 -5.89 -29.62
CA TYR A 726 0.92 -4.64 -29.71
C TYR A 726 1.66 -3.48 -29.06
N ASP A 727 1.66 -2.34 -29.74
CA ASP A 727 2.28 -1.07 -29.32
C ASP A 727 1.29 -0.14 -28.61
N TRP A 728 0.09 -0.59 -28.27
CA TRP A 728 -0.89 0.26 -27.64
C TRP A 728 -0.61 0.45 -26.12
N ASN A 729 -1.08 1.57 -25.61
CA ASN A 729 -1.21 1.74 -24.17
C ASN A 729 -2.48 1.03 -23.71
N GLU A 730 -2.33 -0.08 -23.02
CA GLU A 730 -3.39 -0.78 -22.35
C GLU A 730 -3.85 0.06 -21.13
N GLY A 731 -4.45 1.20 -21.41
CA GLY A 731 -4.55 2.25 -20.45
C GLY A 731 -5.94 2.44 -19.86
N ARG A 732 -5.93 2.87 -18.60
CA ARG A 732 -7.12 3.35 -17.89
C ARG A 732 -6.82 4.67 -17.25
N GLN A 733 -7.70 5.66 -17.44
CA GLN A 733 -7.70 6.92 -16.71
C GLN A 733 -8.80 6.87 -15.66
N ASN A 734 -8.45 7.22 -14.43
CA ASN A 734 -9.39 7.36 -13.32
C ASN A 734 -9.32 8.78 -12.78
N ASP A 735 -10.48 9.39 -12.60
CA ASP A 735 -10.65 10.71 -11.96
C ASP A 735 -11.49 10.55 -10.70
N ARG A 736 -11.10 11.23 -9.62
CA ARG A 736 -11.89 11.31 -8.39
C ARG A 736 -11.81 12.71 -7.80
N LEU A 737 -12.97 13.25 -7.42
CA LEU A 737 -13.10 14.47 -6.63
C LEU A 737 -13.91 14.14 -5.39
N ASN A 738 -13.32 14.32 -4.22
CA ASN A 738 -14.01 14.15 -2.95
C ASN A 738 -13.67 15.27 -1.96
N THR A 739 -14.59 15.50 -1.01
CA THR A 739 -14.41 16.43 0.10
C THR A 739 -14.95 15.82 1.39
N ASN A 740 -14.24 16.08 2.49
CA ASN A 740 -14.66 15.75 3.83
C ASN A 740 -14.80 17.04 4.62
N VAL A 741 -15.96 17.29 5.19
CA VAL A 741 -16.24 18.42 6.07
C VAL A 741 -16.50 17.90 7.47
N THR A 742 -15.70 18.31 8.44
CA THR A 742 -15.81 17.89 9.84
C THR A 742 -16.18 19.11 10.69
N PHE A 743 -17.26 18.98 11.45
CA PHE A 743 -17.70 19.93 12.47
C PHE A 743 -17.33 19.37 13.84
N ASP A 744 -16.44 20.07 14.56
CA ASP A 744 -15.98 19.68 15.89
C ASP A 744 -16.50 20.68 16.92
N THR A 745 -17.56 20.30 17.64
CA THR A 745 -18.25 21.11 18.64
C THR A 745 -17.88 20.63 20.05
N GLN A 746 -17.31 21.51 20.87
CA GLN A 746 -16.89 21.18 22.23
C GLN A 746 -17.73 21.99 23.23
N ILE A 747 -18.34 21.27 24.16
CA ILE A 747 -19.14 21.86 25.26
C ILE A 747 -18.38 21.58 26.57
N PRO A 748 -17.50 22.49 27.01
CA PRO A 748 -16.63 22.27 28.18
C PRO A 748 -17.41 22.04 29.48
N GLU A 749 -18.54 22.73 29.67
CA GLU A 749 -19.34 22.62 30.87
C GLU A 749 -19.89 21.21 31.09
N TRP A 750 -20.21 20.54 29.99
CA TRP A 750 -20.70 19.18 30.01
C TRP A 750 -19.61 18.15 29.71
N LYS A 751 -18.39 18.61 29.44
CA LYS A 751 -17.30 17.73 28.99
C LYS A 751 -17.71 16.80 27.84
N LEU A 752 -18.48 17.38 26.88
CA LEU A 752 -18.97 16.71 25.70
C LEU A 752 -18.27 17.25 24.46
N ILE A 753 -17.97 16.34 23.55
CA ILE A 753 -17.42 16.64 22.23
C ILE A 753 -18.31 15.95 21.19
N PHE A 754 -18.85 16.73 20.26
CA PHE A 754 -19.61 16.24 19.12
C PHE A 754 -18.77 16.42 17.87
N THR A 755 -18.58 15.34 17.12
CA THR A 755 -17.92 15.41 15.81
C THR A 755 -18.87 14.88 14.75
N THR A 756 -19.26 15.74 13.83
CA THR A 756 -20.07 15.38 12.67
C THR A 756 -19.18 15.46 11.44
N SER A 757 -19.09 14.40 10.67
CA SER A 757 -18.36 14.39 9.40
C SER A 757 -19.29 14.14 8.22
N VAL A 758 -19.18 15.00 7.21
CA VAL A 758 -19.90 14.89 5.94
C VAL A 758 -18.89 14.59 4.85
N GLN A 759 -19.01 13.44 4.25
CA GLN A 759 -18.13 12.99 3.18
C GLN A 759 -18.88 13.00 1.86
N CYS A 760 -18.39 13.77 0.90
CA CYS A 760 -18.97 13.87 -0.42
C CYS A 760 -18.00 13.34 -1.46
N MET A 761 -18.46 12.41 -2.28
CA MET A 761 -17.79 11.94 -3.48
C MET A 761 -18.48 12.60 -4.68
N TRP A 762 -17.90 13.68 -5.20
CA TRP A 762 -18.51 14.52 -6.24
C TRP A 762 -18.38 13.91 -7.63
N LEU A 763 -17.22 13.27 -7.88
CA LEU A 763 -16.89 12.69 -9.17
C LEU A 763 -16.06 11.41 -8.96
N VAL A 764 -16.51 10.33 -9.53
CA VAL A 764 -15.73 9.13 -9.77
C VAL A 764 -15.92 8.75 -11.21
N ARG A 765 -14.87 8.88 -12.02
CA ARG A 765 -14.93 8.62 -13.45
C ARG A 765 -13.80 7.72 -13.87
N THR A 766 -14.13 6.71 -14.65
CA THR A 766 -13.18 5.79 -15.27
C THR A 766 -13.33 5.84 -16.78
N LYS A 767 -12.22 5.84 -17.48
CA LYS A 767 -12.16 5.82 -18.94
C LYS A 767 -11.07 4.86 -19.39
N LEU A 768 -11.38 3.98 -20.34
CA LEU A 768 -10.35 3.24 -21.07
C LEU A 768 -9.65 4.20 -22.05
N MET A 769 -8.32 4.13 -22.09
CA MET A 769 -7.55 4.91 -23.06
C MET A 769 -7.74 4.28 -24.44
N TRP A 770 -7.81 5.13 -25.48
CA TRP A 770 -7.91 4.64 -26.83
C TRP A 770 -6.69 3.78 -27.19
N LYS A 771 -6.92 2.71 -27.92
CA LYS A 771 -5.89 1.79 -28.39
C LYS A 771 -6.21 1.29 -29.79
N ASN A 772 -5.17 1.11 -30.59
CA ASN A 772 -5.27 0.48 -31.87
C ASN A 772 -5.34 -1.05 -31.69
N GLY A 773 -6.32 -1.70 -32.25
CA GLY A 773 -6.49 -3.16 -32.17
C GLY A 773 -5.59 -3.96 -33.10
N THR A 774 -4.91 -3.30 -34.04
CA THR A 774 -4.02 -3.96 -35.00
C THR A 774 -2.67 -4.24 -34.31
N PRO A 775 -2.15 -5.47 -34.34
CA PRO A 775 -0.80 -5.74 -33.85
C PRO A 775 0.25 -5.03 -34.72
N ARG A 776 1.37 -4.66 -34.11
CA ARG A 776 2.55 -4.13 -34.82
C ARG A 776 3.29 -5.25 -35.58
N ALA A 777 3.38 -6.41 -34.91
CA ALA A 777 4.07 -7.58 -35.37
C ALA A 777 3.39 -8.82 -34.79
N TYR A 778 3.74 -9.99 -35.26
CA TYR A 778 3.31 -11.28 -34.71
C TYR A 778 4.48 -12.24 -34.62
N LEU A 779 4.46 -13.10 -33.60
CA LEU A 779 5.37 -14.23 -33.45
C LEU A 779 4.73 -15.43 -34.13
N SER A 780 5.51 -16.16 -34.95
CA SER A 780 5.05 -17.36 -35.65
C SER A 780 5.63 -18.62 -34.99
N ALA A 781 4.81 -19.65 -34.83
CA ALA A 781 5.27 -20.97 -34.38
C ALA A 781 6.11 -21.67 -35.45
N GLU A 782 5.95 -21.34 -36.74
CA GLU A 782 6.59 -22.09 -37.84
C GLU A 782 8.13 -21.89 -37.86
N ASP A 783 8.59 -20.69 -37.53
CA ASP A 783 10.01 -20.35 -37.55
C ASP A 783 10.55 -19.77 -36.25
N GLY A 784 9.66 -19.42 -35.30
CA GLY A 784 10.04 -18.79 -34.05
C GLY A 784 10.43 -17.31 -34.19
N GLU A 785 10.17 -16.70 -35.34
CA GLU A 785 10.58 -15.35 -35.65
C GLU A 785 9.44 -14.33 -35.52
N LEU A 786 9.84 -13.07 -35.29
CA LEU A 786 8.91 -11.95 -35.22
C LEU A 786 8.74 -11.31 -36.61
N HIS A 787 7.52 -11.38 -37.14
CA HIS A 787 7.15 -10.81 -38.42
C HIS A 787 6.35 -9.52 -38.27
N ASP A 788 6.62 -8.53 -39.09
CA ASP A 788 5.84 -7.31 -39.16
C ASP A 788 4.41 -7.62 -39.64
N TYR A 789 3.40 -7.05 -38.96
CA TYR A 789 2.00 -7.19 -39.39
C TYR A 789 1.70 -6.19 -40.50
N THR A 790 1.46 -6.67 -41.71
CA THR A 790 1.23 -5.86 -42.90
C THR A 790 -0.22 -5.93 -43.38
N ALA A 791 -0.59 -5.19 -44.42
CA ALA A 791 -1.89 -5.28 -45.03
C ALA A 791 -2.16 -6.69 -45.63
N ASP A 792 -1.12 -7.38 -46.10
CA ASP A 792 -1.25 -8.76 -46.61
C ASP A 792 -1.50 -9.75 -45.49
N SER A 793 -0.97 -9.52 -44.27
CA SER A 793 -1.26 -10.35 -43.10
C SER A 793 -2.75 -10.34 -42.75
N ALA A 794 -3.46 -9.25 -43.03
CA ALA A 794 -4.89 -9.15 -42.77
C ALA A 794 -5.75 -10.05 -43.70
N ASN A 795 -5.16 -10.61 -44.78
CA ASN A 795 -5.83 -11.54 -45.69
C ASN A 795 -5.69 -13.01 -45.25
N ASP A 796 -4.77 -13.31 -44.35
CA ASP A 796 -4.61 -14.64 -43.77
C ASP A 796 -5.71 -14.91 -42.71
N PRO A 797 -6.45 -16.03 -42.80
CA PRO A 797 -7.60 -16.33 -41.90
C PRO A 797 -7.20 -16.49 -40.44
N TYR A 798 -5.94 -16.86 -40.13
CA TYR A 798 -5.41 -16.94 -38.77
C TYR A 798 -4.91 -15.58 -38.27
N LEU A 799 -4.11 -14.87 -39.08
CA LEU A 799 -3.54 -13.57 -38.69
C LEU A 799 -4.59 -12.47 -38.57
N MET A 800 -5.68 -12.52 -39.39
CA MET A 800 -6.78 -11.57 -39.23
C MET A 800 -7.44 -11.65 -37.83
N GLN A 801 -7.39 -12.79 -37.15
CA GLN A 801 -7.93 -12.95 -35.79
C GLN A 801 -7.12 -12.19 -34.76
N LEU A 802 -5.87 -11.83 -35.04
CA LEU A 802 -5.04 -11.01 -34.15
C LEU A 802 -5.53 -9.56 -34.11
N VAL A 803 -6.31 -9.10 -35.11
CA VAL A 803 -6.87 -7.74 -35.08
C VAL A 803 -8.03 -7.68 -34.09
N LYS A 804 -7.83 -6.94 -33.01
CA LYS A 804 -8.83 -6.73 -31.97
C LYS A 804 -9.77 -5.59 -32.34
N SER A 805 -11.05 -5.89 -32.43
CA SER A 805 -12.09 -4.87 -32.67
C SER A 805 -12.54 -4.27 -31.34
N TYR A 806 -12.53 -2.94 -31.23
CA TYR A 806 -13.06 -2.20 -30.10
C TYR A 806 -14.25 -1.37 -30.56
N ASN A 807 -15.35 -1.47 -29.80
CA ASN A 807 -16.49 -0.58 -29.98
C ASN A 807 -16.12 0.80 -29.41
N ASP A 808 -16.44 1.89 -30.11
CA ASP A 808 -16.24 3.28 -29.67
C ASP A 808 -16.85 3.55 -28.29
N ASP A 809 -17.95 2.86 -27.95
CA ASP A 809 -18.57 2.92 -26.63
C ASP A 809 -17.67 2.43 -25.50
N SER A 810 -16.72 1.52 -25.79
CA SER A 810 -15.75 1.02 -24.81
C SER A 810 -14.81 2.11 -24.30
N PHE A 811 -14.60 3.16 -25.10
CA PHE A 811 -13.73 4.30 -24.74
C PHE A 811 -14.49 5.49 -24.14
N LYS A 812 -15.82 5.41 -24.04
CA LYS A 812 -16.60 6.44 -23.38
C LYS A 812 -16.34 6.45 -21.89
N PRO A 813 -16.24 7.64 -21.26
CA PRO A 813 -16.05 7.70 -19.82
C PRO A 813 -17.28 7.19 -19.08
N PHE A 814 -17.04 6.34 -18.10
CA PHE A 814 -18.05 5.87 -17.15
C PHE A 814 -17.96 6.72 -15.89
N THR A 815 -19.07 7.31 -15.45
CA THR A 815 -19.13 8.19 -14.29
C THR A 815 -20.13 7.66 -13.27
N VAL A 816 -19.67 7.52 -12.02
CA VAL A 816 -20.53 7.21 -10.87
C VAL A 816 -21.16 8.50 -10.36
N PRO A 817 -22.48 8.56 -10.12
CA PRO A 817 -23.13 9.74 -9.58
C PRO A 817 -22.58 10.15 -8.22
N MET A 818 -22.73 11.43 -7.89
CA MET A 818 -22.37 11.99 -6.58
C MET A 818 -22.95 11.13 -5.44
N SER A 819 -22.17 10.96 -4.40
CA SER A 819 -22.61 10.32 -3.16
C SER A 819 -22.20 11.13 -1.95
N MET A 820 -23.01 11.05 -0.89
CA MET A 820 -22.76 11.73 0.37
C MET A 820 -23.07 10.79 1.53
N ILE A 821 -22.23 10.83 2.56
CA ILE A 821 -22.37 10.07 3.80
C ILE A 821 -22.15 10.99 4.98
N VAL A 822 -22.97 10.84 6.02
CA VAL A 822 -22.87 11.59 7.27
C VAL A 822 -22.60 10.63 8.42
N ASN A 823 -21.54 10.91 9.18
CA ASN A 823 -21.18 10.18 10.39
C ASN A 823 -21.27 11.12 11.62
N LEU A 824 -21.67 10.57 12.76
CA LEU A 824 -21.77 11.28 14.02
C LEU A 824 -20.99 10.54 15.11
N LYS A 825 -20.29 11.31 15.93
CA LYS A 825 -19.58 10.83 17.09
C LYS A 825 -19.83 11.73 18.30
N VAL A 826 -20.10 11.12 19.42
CA VAL A 826 -20.30 11.81 20.70
C VAL A 826 -19.34 11.25 21.73
N THR A 827 -18.51 12.09 22.30
CA THR A 827 -17.55 11.72 23.34
C THR A 827 -17.85 12.45 24.64
N LYS A 828 -17.95 11.71 25.73
CA LYS A 828 -18.11 12.21 27.10
C LYS A 828 -16.87 11.94 27.90
N GLU A 829 -16.27 12.96 28.50
CA GLU A 829 -15.19 12.81 29.47
C GLU A 829 -15.78 12.78 30.88
N ILE A 830 -15.47 11.74 31.65
CA ILE A 830 -15.96 11.51 33.03
C ILE A 830 -14.77 11.66 33.96
N GLY A 831 -14.73 12.77 34.67
CA GLY A 831 -13.57 13.15 35.45
C GLY A 831 -12.31 13.31 34.60
N LYS A 832 -11.20 12.79 35.09
CA LYS A 832 -9.92 12.64 34.39
C LYS A 832 -9.54 11.18 34.13
N TYR A 833 -10.42 10.27 34.51
CA TYR A 833 -10.15 8.83 34.58
C TYR A 833 -10.80 8.03 33.46
N MET A 834 -11.93 8.51 32.94
CA MET A 834 -12.71 7.75 31.96
C MET A 834 -13.17 8.65 30.81
N ARG A 835 -13.12 8.08 29.61
CA ARG A 835 -13.67 8.63 28.38
C ARG A 835 -14.61 7.60 27.77
N LEU A 836 -15.85 8.00 27.50
CA LEU A 836 -16.84 7.17 26.84
C LEU A 836 -17.22 7.81 25.52
N SER A 837 -17.16 7.07 24.45
CA SER A 837 -17.53 7.55 23.13
C SER A 837 -18.54 6.61 22.49
N PHE A 838 -19.52 7.19 21.86
CA PHE A 838 -20.47 6.53 20.97
C PHE A 838 -20.27 7.06 19.57
N PHE A 839 -20.28 6.19 18.58
CA PHE A 839 -20.22 6.59 17.17
C PHE A 839 -21.31 5.89 16.37
N ALA A 840 -21.83 6.63 15.38
CA ALA A 840 -22.81 6.17 14.42
C ALA A 840 -22.35 6.59 13.03
N ASN A 841 -22.03 5.61 12.21
CA ASN A 841 -21.55 5.83 10.85
C ASN A 841 -22.68 5.59 9.86
N LYS A 842 -22.70 6.41 8.79
CA LYS A 842 -23.70 6.37 7.72
C LYS A 842 -25.14 6.57 8.25
N ILE A 843 -25.30 7.47 9.23
CA ILE A 843 -26.63 7.81 9.78
C ILE A 843 -27.54 8.49 8.77
N LEU A 844 -26.94 9.20 7.81
CA LEU A 844 -27.62 9.75 6.64
C LEU A 844 -26.72 9.44 5.44
N ASP A 845 -27.35 9.04 4.35
CA ASP A 845 -26.68 8.76 3.09
C ASP A 845 -27.48 9.30 1.90
N TYR A 846 -26.75 9.61 0.83
CA TYR A 846 -27.30 9.87 -0.49
C TYR A 846 -26.45 9.07 -1.49
N LEU A 847 -26.96 7.91 -1.89
CA LEU A 847 -26.29 6.94 -2.76
C LEU A 847 -27.20 6.59 -3.93
N PRO A 848 -27.43 7.49 -4.91
CA PRO A 848 -28.33 7.23 -6.02
C PRO A 848 -27.86 6.02 -6.84
N ASP A 849 -28.80 5.19 -7.24
CA ASP A 849 -28.58 4.10 -8.19
C ASP A 849 -28.12 4.68 -9.53
N TYR A 850 -27.43 3.86 -10.32
CA TYR A 850 -27.00 4.25 -11.66
C TYR A 850 -26.93 3.04 -12.60
N THR A 851 -26.90 3.30 -13.90
CA THR A 851 -26.77 2.26 -14.91
C THR A 851 -25.36 2.16 -15.42
N ALA A 852 -24.80 0.95 -15.45
CA ALA A 852 -23.49 0.65 -16.00
C ALA A 852 -23.58 -0.60 -16.88
N ASN A 853 -23.05 -0.52 -18.11
CA ASN A 853 -23.05 -1.64 -19.05
C ASN A 853 -24.44 -2.33 -19.20
N GLY A 854 -25.50 -1.52 -19.26
CA GLY A 854 -26.87 -2.01 -19.36
C GLY A 854 -27.48 -2.61 -18.09
N ARG A 855 -26.75 -2.59 -16.96
CA ARG A 855 -27.22 -3.10 -15.66
C ARG A 855 -27.42 -1.95 -14.67
N VAL A 856 -28.51 -2.01 -13.91
CA VAL A 856 -28.74 -1.08 -12.79
C VAL A 856 -27.87 -1.52 -11.62
N ILE A 857 -26.96 -0.62 -11.18
CA ILE A 857 -26.14 -0.79 -9.98
C ILE A 857 -26.85 -0.08 -8.84
N ARG A 858 -27.35 -0.87 -7.90
CA ARG A 858 -27.94 -0.36 -6.66
C ARG A 858 -26.85 -0.13 -5.62
N ARG A 859 -26.94 0.99 -4.90
CA ARG A 859 -26.02 1.34 -3.85
C ARG A 859 -26.78 1.49 -2.53
N ASN A 860 -26.37 0.71 -1.54
CA ASN A 860 -26.93 0.77 -0.20
C ASN A 860 -25.80 1.02 0.79
N ALA A 861 -26.05 1.88 1.78
CA ALA A 861 -25.19 2.03 2.93
C ALA A 861 -25.87 1.36 4.13
N SER A 862 -25.16 0.48 4.81
CA SER A 862 -25.65 -0.07 6.08
C SER A 862 -25.12 0.79 7.20
N PRO A 863 -25.97 1.50 7.98
CA PRO A 863 -25.52 2.23 9.16
C PRO A 863 -25.01 1.24 10.20
N TYR A 864 -23.93 1.60 10.89
CA TYR A 864 -23.41 0.81 11.98
C TYR A 864 -23.01 1.68 13.17
N PHE A 865 -23.03 1.09 14.35
CA PHE A 865 -22.86 1.78 15.62
C PHE A 865 -21.74 1.09 16.41
N GLY A 866 -21.12 1.85 17.27
CA GLY A 866 -20.13 1.30 18.17
C GLY A 866 -19.90 2.18 19.38
N VAL A 867 -19.26 1.59 20.37
CA VAL A 867 -18.88 2.22 21.61
C VAL A 867 -17.40 2.02 21.91
N GLU A 868 -16.81 3.03 22.53
CA GLU A 868 -15.45 2.93 23.05
C GLU A 868 -15.39 3.49 24.47
N ALA A 869 -14.76 2.73 25.37
CA ALA A 869 -14.42 3.18 26.71
C ALA A 869 -12.89 3.22 26.86
N GLY A 870 -12.38 4.37 27.26
CA GLY A 870 -10.98 4.58 27.60
C GLY A 870 -10.83 4.92 29.07
N PHE A 871 -9.89 4.26 29.76
CA PHE A 871 -9.58 4.48 31.17
C PHE A 871 -8.15 4.99 31.32
N THR A 872 -7.94 5.87 32.29
CA THR A 872 -6.63 6.43 32.61
C THR A 872 -6.50 6.43 34.14
N ILE A 873 -5.60 5.57 34.70
CA ILE A 873 -5.46 5.32 36.13
C ILE A 873 -4.03 5.65 36.58
#